data_a75bf0bc2716f7e93a741251d9c41ec4
#
_entry.id   a75bf0bc2716f7e93a741251d9c41ec4
#
_cell.length_a   1.000
_cell.length_b   1.000
_cell.length_c   1.000
_cell.angle_alpha   90.00
_cell.angle_beta   90.00
_cell.angle_gamma   90.00
#
_symmetry.space_group_name_H-M   'P 1'
#
loop_
_entity.id
_entity.type
_entity.pdbx_description
1 polymer ?
#
loop_
_entity_poly.entity_id
_entity_poly.type
_entity_poly.pdbx_seq_one_letter_code
_entity_poly.pdbx_strand_id
1 'polypeptide(L)'
;MYSYSWDSETGGLLLNSSPLNFSKEPRPVYYKELDILGFDQYWKYDKNDTYPYMWAQANNYFYRGRLVAKTKGGSYFGTPEIILVEEPETNGTPLRFVDVPAMVEKNRAILEQLIQDTIKKIYNTYVEHKNKVDVFYVAFSGGKDSVVAFDLVCRSLPHNKFKVLFGDTGMEFPDTYDVMEKIQELCKEQSIEFLRARSELQTCDTWNLFGPPAVTLRWCCSVHKTSPQIMLLQEQTGNQGFTGMAFTGIRGDESASRSEYDDVSYGSKHKGQYSCHPILEWNSAELFSYIYQENLILNEAYKKGNSRVGCLVCPMSSGKHEYMKAQCYPLEVKELLDRIKVTSGKSSFSENELEKFIDDGNWKTRKTGRELNFGQDKHIVETEKGKTTISVQSISDHWKEWAKTIGEFLQLSENEYTIDFKGKAYEVLFEEKNGAKVFSFPNCGTGKDDIKFISLFRSVVIKSIYCVACGVCVANCSTGCIDMHDGLKISDKCIHCYQCHDIHEHCLRYNSIRNKVGGEKKMKGLDRYFSFGIRKNWMDLYFQDGGSSEFWNTDGHGVVANKKKDAFLNFLKDAGLVTYNKTNGGDKYTKNEPSDFARKLFEYGSDSDIAWALMLCNLSYTPEFNWFVKNVTPHETITPDQMKYMLVDVMENDTKGLGKRNVSDAFKILLTKTPLGDVIGLGKCDYEEKVNASGNEVITLNSFYRDTWGNPNPEVILYSLYKFAEACGDYYQFTLNRLLDHEVDSDGVSPTQIFNLDRNIMEKILNGLTINHPDFITAQFNLDLDTITLNADKSSEDVLALL
;
A
#
# COMPACT_ATOMS: atom_id res chain seq x y z
N MET A 1 -2.23 16.22 23.41
CA MET A 1 -0.78 16.09 23.69
C MET A 1 -0.28 17.29 24.46
N TYR A 2 0.41 17.07 25.55
CA TYR A 2 1.15 18.11 26.28
C TYR A 2 2.62 18.11 25.89
N SER A 3 3.26 19.28 25.90
CA SER A 3 4.70 19.33 25.70
C SER A 3 5.44 18.75 26.91
N TYR A 4 6.68 18.36 26.72
CA TYR A 4 7.54 17.90 27.80
C TYR A 4 8.92 18.55 27.73
N SER A 5 9.59 18.61 28.87
CA SER A 5 10.98 19.02 28.99
C SER A 5 11.78 18.00 29.80
N TRP A 6 13.10 18.05 29.67
CA TRP A 6 13.99 17.23 30.49
C TRP A 6 14.05 17.76 31.92
N ASP A 7 13.93 16.86 32.88
CA ASP A 7 14.16 17.20 34.29
C ASP A 7 15.51 16.63 34.75
N SER A 8 16.49 17.49 34.85
CA SER A 8 17.85 17.11 35.27
C SER A 8 17.92 16.60 36.73
N GLU A 9 16.98 17.02 37.59
CA GLU A 9 16.91 16.60 38.98
C GLU A 9 16.53 15.13 39.12
N THR A 10 15.44 14.73 38.52
CA THR A 10 15.02 13.33 38.52
C THR A 10 15.70 12.48 37.43
N GLY A 11 16.24 13.12 36.42
CA GLY A 11 16.74 12.45 35.21
C GLY A 11 15.63 11.99 34.25
N GLY A 12 14.41 12.39 34.52
CA GLY A 12 13.20 12.02 33.80
C GLY A 12 12.64 13.10 32.90
N LEU A 13 11.32 13.06 32.68
CA LEU A 13 10.54 13.99 31.88
C LEU A 13 9.59 14.79 32.76
N LEU A 14 9.44 16.06 32.46
CA LEU A 14 8.45 16.94 33.08
C LEU A 14 7.43 17.35 32.01
N LEU A 15 6.17 16.99 32.22
CA LEU A 15 5.06 17.40 31.36
C LEU A 15 4.72 18.87 31.65
N ASN A 16 4.42 19.61 30.61
CA ASN A 16 4.04 21.02 30.69
C ASN A 16 2.60 21.20 30.20
N SER A 17 1.89 22.18 30.71
CA SER A 17 0.50 22.43 30.32
C SER A 17 0.32 23.02 28.92
N SER A 18 1.43 23.35 28.21
CA SER A 18 1.35 23.85 26.84
C SER A 18 1.16 22.72 25.82
N PRO A 19 0.31 22.92 24.81
CA PRO A 19 0.09 21.90 23.80
C PRO A 19 1.32 21.69 22.89
N LEU A 20 1.46 20.49 22.37
CA LEU A 20 2.47 20.11 21.38
C LEU A 20 1.79 19.36 20.22
N ASN A 21 2.06 19.75 18.99
CA ASN A 21 1.45 19.12 17.83
C ASN A 21 2.13 17.80 17.44
N PHE A 22 3.44 17.66 17.74
CA PHE A 22 4.22 16.47 17.45
C PHE A 22 5.40 16.35 18.41
N SER A 23 5.66 15.16 18.95
CA SER A 23 6.79 14.90 19.83
C SER A 23 7.84 13.97 19.18
N LYS A 24 9.05 13.94 19.75
CA LYS A 24 10.13 13.05 19.28
C LYS A 24 10.09 11.65 19.90
N GLU A 25 8.99 11.24 20.47
CA GLU A 25 8.79 9.91 21.06
C GLU A 25 9.91 9.48 22.02
N PRO A 26 10.02 10.09 23.21
CA PRO A 26 10.98 9.68 24.20
C PRO A 26 10.62 8.29 24.74
N ARG A 27 11.63 7.45 24.94
CA ARG A 27 11.46 6.12 25.54
C ARG A 27 12.53 5.87 26.62
N PRO A 28 12.19 5.11 27.68
CA PRO A 28 13.16 4.79 28.73
C PRO A 28 14.23 3.81 28.20
N VAL A 29 15.45 3.93 28.74
CA VAL A 29 16.59 3.08 28.43
C VAL A 29 17.06 2.39 29.71
N TYR A 30 17.02 1.04 29.67
CA TYR A 30 17.42 0.16 30.75
C TYR A 30 18.82 -0.42 30.53
N TYR A 31 19.43 -0.99 31.57
CA TYR A 31 20.76 -1.58 31.47
C TYR A 31 20.86 -2.67 30.39
N LYS A 32 19.78 -3.45 30.17
CA LYS A 32 19.74 -4.51 29.13
C LYS A 32 20.03 -3.96 27.74
N GLU A 33 19.44 -2.81 27.39
CA GLU A 33 19.72 -2.12 26.12
C GLU A 33 21.16 -1.62 26.07
N LEU A 34 21.64 -1.05 27.16
CA LEU A 34 23.02 -0.55 27.25
C LEU A 34 24.05 -1.69 27.05
N ASP A 35 23.81 -2.84 27.67
CA ASP A 35 24.65 -4.05 27.51
C ASP A 35 24.64 -4.57 26.07
N ILE A 36 23.46 -4.71 25.47
CA ILE A 36 23.30 -5.21 24.10
C ILE A 36 24.03 -4.32 23.08
N LEU A 37 24.01 -3.01 23.30
CA LEU A 37 24.71 -2.05 22.44
C LEU A 37 26.21 -1.93 22.76
N GLY A 38 26.68 -2.44 23.90
CA GLY A 38 28.09 -2.35 24.30
C GLY A 38 28.48 -1.06 25.01
N PHE A 39 27.53 -0.34 25.63
CA PHE A 39 27.84 0.85 26.44
C PHE A 39 28.58 0.55 27.73
N ASP A 40 28.57 -0.70 28.22
CA ASP A 40 29.35 -1.18 29.36
C ASP A 40 30.86 -1.07 29.16
N GLN A 41 31.33 -0.93 27.92
CA GLN A 41 32.73 -0.64 27.59
C GLN A 41 33.14 0.82 27.91
N TYR A 42 32.16 1.71 27.99
CA TYR A 42 32.39 3.14 28.20
C TYR A 42 31.93 3.63 29.57
N TRP A 43 30.80 3.12 30.08
CA TRP A 43 30.13 3.64 31.27
C TRP A 43 29.90 2.52 32.29
N LYS A 44 29.91 2.90 33.58
CA LYS A 44 29.60 1.99 34.68
C LYS A 44 28.14 2.15 35.10
N TYR A 45 27.43 1.07 35.32
CA TYR A 45 26.07 1.05 35.84
C TYR A 45 25.77 -0.32 36.46
N ASP A 46 24.80 -0.36 37.36
CA ASP A 46 24.36 -1.62 37.98
C ASP A 46 23.45 -2.40 37.01
N LYS A 47 23.60 -3.74 37.03
CA LYS A 47 22.72 -4.61 36.18
C LYS A 47 21.37 -4.85 36.86
N ASN A 48 20.57 -3.78 36.94
CA ASN A 48 19.29 -3.75 37.60
C ASN A 48 18.27 -3.04 36.67
N ASP A 49 17.10 -3.64 36.47
CA ASP A 49 16.04 -3.14 35.58
C ASP A 49 14.82 -2.61 36.32
N THR A 50 14.94 -2.27 37.59
CA THR A 50 13.86 -1.64 38.37
C THR A 50 13.43 -0.33 37.75
N TYR A 51 14.43 0.53 37.40
CA TYR A 51 14.20 1.81 36.73
C TYR A 51 15.13 2.01 35.55
N PRO A 52 14.79 2.88 34.59
CA PRO A 52 15.68 3.23 33.49
C PRO A 52 16.85 4.11 33.97
N TYR A 53 17.95 4.11 33.25
CA TYR A 53 19.11 4.96 33.49
C TYR A 53 19.01 6.30 32.74
N MET A 54 18.37 6.27 31.57
CA MET A 54 18.29 7.43 30.69
C MET A 54 17.10 7.32 29.74
N TRP A 55 16.98 8.27 28.85
CA TRP A 55 15.95 8.29 27.81
C TRP A 55 16.57 8.30 26.43
N ALA A 56 15.88 7.74 25.43
CA ALA A 56 16.28 7.84 24.04
C ALA A 56 15.17 8.51 23.21
N GLN A 57 15.57 9.33 22.24
CA GLN A 57 14.72 9.83 21.15
C GLN A 57 15.32 9.31 19.85
N ALA A 58 14.66 8.38 19.22
CA ALA A 58 15.18 7.62 18.07
C ALA A 58 16.57 7.03 18.39
N ASN A 59 17.63 7.51 17.78
CA ASN A 59 19.01 7.06 17.96
C ASN A 59 19.84 7.94 18.91
N ASN A 60 19.25 8.96 19.55
CA ASN A 60 19.93 9.85 20.47
C ASN A 60 19.64 9.44 21.90
N TYR A 61 20.66 9.34 22.75
CA TYR A 61 20.61 8.95 24.15
C TYR A 61 20.84 10.16 25.06
N PHE A 62 19.89 10.39 25.95
CA PHE A 62 19.88 11.56 26.85
C PHE A 62 19.99 11.08 28.30
N TYR A 63 21.04 11.52 28.97
CA TYR A 63 21.23 11.31 30.40
C TYR A 63 20.98 12.60 31.14
N ARG A 64 19.99 12.63 32.03
CA ARG A 64 19.57 13.81 32.81
C ARG A 64 19.43 15.07 31.95
N GLY A 65 18.84 14.91 30.77
CA GLY A 65 18.55 15.95 29.80
C GLY A 65 19.69 16.34 28.85
N ARG A 66 20.90 15.79 29.03
CA ARG A 66 22.05 16.02 28.15
C ARG A 66 22.20 14.90 27.13
N LEU A 67 22.50 15.27 25.89
CA LEU A 67 22.78 14.28 24.82
C LEU A 67 24.18 13.68 25.06
N VAL A 68 24.26 12.41 25.45
CA VAL A 68 25.50 11.74 25.79
C VAL A 68 26.04 10.80 24.72
N ALA A 69 25.15 10.22 23.91
CA ALA A 69 25.56 9.34 22.81
C ALA A 69 24.52 9.31 21.68
N LYS A 70 24.97 8.79 20.54
CA LYS A 70 24.14 8.45 19.38
C LYS A 70 24.50 7.06 18.90
N THR A 71 23.54 6.38 18.27
CA THR A 71 23.79 5.14 17.53
C THR A 71 23.54 5.37 16.04
N LYS A 72 24.29 4.67 15.18
CA LYS A 72 24.15 4.75 13.72
C LYS A 72 24.19 3.38 13.09
N GLY A 73 23.30 3.12 12.14
CA GLY A 73 23.25 1.83 11.45
C GLY A 73 22.61 0.74 12.31
N GLY A 74 23.04 -0.49 12.07
CA GLY A 74 22.51 -1.72 12.64
C GLY A 74 21.62 -2.47 11.64
N SER A 75 21.68 -3.81 11.68
CA SER A 75 20.89 -4.73 10.86
C SER A 75 20.82 -6.08 11.58
N TYR A 76 20.21 -7.11 10.99
CA TYR A 76 20.18 -8.44 11.60
C TYR A 76 21.59 -9.01 11.87
N PHE A 77 22.58 -8.72 11.00
CA PHE A 77 23.94 -9.21 11.11
C PHE A 77 24.98 -8.11 11.40
N GLY A 78 24.59 -6.83 11.29
CA GLY A 78 25.48 -5.69 11.45
C GLY A 78 25.29 -4.96 12.78
N THR A 79 26.36 -4.79 13.56
CA THR A 79 26.36 -4.05 14.83
C THR A 79 26.23 -2.54 14.60
N PRO A 80 25.37 -1.81 15.31
CA PRO A 80 25.32 -0.36 15.20
C PRO A 80 26.57 0.29 15.77
N GLU A 81 27.02 1.38 15.15
CA GLU A 81 28.11 2.22 15.61
C GLU A 81 27.64 3.08 16.80
N ILE A 82 28.43 3.16 17.88
CA ILE A 82 28.22 4.07 19.00
C ILE A 82 29.07 5.32 18.77
N ILE A 83 28.45 6.50 18.86
CA ILE A 83 29.10 7.79 18.77
C ILE A 83 28.91 8.49 20.11
N LEU A 84 29.96 8.55 20.91
CA LEU A 84 29.95 9.30 22.18
C LEU A 84 29.94 10.80 21.89
N VAL A 85 29.13 11.54 22.63
CA VAL A 85 28.97 13.00 22.48
C VAL A 85 29.50 13.73 23.71
N GLU A 86 29.12 13.29 24.91
CA GLU A 86 29.49 13.88 26.18
C GLU A 86 29.55 12.80 27.26
N GLU A 87 30.48 12.92 28.19
CA GLU A 87 30.54 12.02 29.35
C GLU A 87 29.33 12.25 30.28
N PRO A 88 28.54 11.18 30.59
CA PRO A 88 27.35 11.36 31.43
C PRO A 88 27.66 11.71 32.87
N GLU A 89 28.74 11.15 33.46
CA GLU A 89 29.18 11.39 34.84
C GLU A 89 30.68 11.67 34.87
N THR A 90 31.12 12.50 35.85
CA THR A 90 32.53 12.84 36.00
C THR A 90 33.34 11.69 36.60
N ASN A 91 34.60 11.58 36.21
CA ASN A 91 35.57 10.68 36.78
C ASN A 91 35.15 9.17 36.75
N GLY A 92 34.37 8.72 35.80
CA GLY A 92 33.89 7.35 35.67
C GLY A 92 32.98 6.89 36.82
N THR A 93 32.27 7.84 37.44
CA THR A 93 31.19 7.54 38.39
C THR A 93 30.07 6.74 37.70
N PRO A 94 29.49 5.72 38.35
CA PRO A 94 28.40 4.94 37.77
C PRO A 94 27.17 5.80 37.45
N LEU A 95 26.43 5.45 36.39
CA LEU A 95 25.17 6.05 36.05
C LEU A 95 24.15 5.84 37.17
N ARG A 96 23.34 6.85 37.41
CA ARG A 96 22.25 6.81 38.38
C ARG A 96 20.94 6.56 37.68
N PHE A 97 20.04 5.84 38.33
CA PHE A 97 18.66 5.66 37.85
C PHE A 97 17.93 7.00 37.66
N VAL A 98 16.97 7.00 36.74
CA VAL A 98 15.91 8.00 36.76
C VAL A 98 15.12 7.81 38.06
N ASP A 99 14.88 8.88 38.77
CA ASP A 99 13.99 8.89 39.97
C ASP A 99 12.55 8.87 39.48
N VAL A 100 12.08 7.68 39.15
CA VAL A 100 10.72 7.48 38.61
C VAL A 100 9.64 7.92 39.59
N PRO A 101 9.70 7.59 40.91
CA PRO A 101 8.70 8.07 41.87
C PRO A 101 8.58 9.60 41.91
N ALA A 102 9.72 10.32 41.97
CA ALA A 102 9.72 11.78 41.97
C ALA A 102 9.22 12.36 40.61
N MET A 103 9.61 11.75 39.50
CA MET A 103 9.13 12.12 38.16
C MET A 103 7.61 11.99 38.06
N VAL A 104 7.05 10.88 38.49
CA VAL A 104 5.60 10.63 38.50
C VAL A 104 4.87 11.66 39.37
N GLU A 105 5.37 11.93 40.57
CA GLU A 105 4.73 12.90 41.45
C GLU A 105 4.71 14.31 40.84
N LYS A 106 5.81 14.74 40.21
CA LYS A 106 5.86 16.04 39.50
C LYS A 106 4.86 16.14 38.35
N ASN A 107 4.49 15.01 37.70
CA ASN A 107 3.60 14.96 36.55
C ASN A 107 2.13 14.65 36.90
N ARG A 108 1.84 14.30 38.16
CA ARG A 108 0.56 13.77 38.62
C ARG A 108 -0.64 14.63 38.19
N ALA A 109 -0.59 15.92 38.39
CA ALA A 109 -1.73 16.80 38.11
C ALA A 109 -2.11 16.84 36.64
N ILE A 110 -1.11 16.83 35.73
CA ILE A 110 -1.37 16.81 34.28
C ILE A 110 -1.88 15.44 33.85
N LEU A 111 -1.29 14.36 34.38
CA LEU A 111 -1.73 13.00 34.08
C LEU A 111 -3.15 12.74 34.54
N GLU A 112 -3.54 13.16 35.73
CA GLU A 112 -4.91 12.99 36.23
C GLU A 112 -5.93 13.67 35.32
N GLN A 113 -5.65 14.90 34.85
CA GLN A 113 -6.53 15.57 33.89
C GLN A 113 -6.66 14.76 32.59
N LEU A 114 -5.54 14.33 32.03
CA LEU A 114 -5.48 13.55 30.79
C LEU A 114 -6.24 12.22 30.91
N ILE A 115 -6.10 11.53 32.05
CA ILE A 115 -6.81 10.29 32.35
C ILE A 115 -8.33 10.53 32.39
N GLN A 116 -8.79 11.56 33.09
CA GLN A 116 -10.22 11.88 33.21
C GLN A 116 -10.84 12.22 31.84
N ASP A 117 -10.14 13.00 31.03
CA ASP A 117 -10.60 13.34 29.68
C ASP A 117 -10.72 12.07 28.80
N THR A 118 -9.75 11.17 28.90
CA THR A 118 -9.74 9.91 28.16
C THR A 118 -10.84 8.95 28.62
N ILE A 119 -11.05 8.80 29.94
CA ILE A 119 -12.14 8.01 30.51
C ILE A 119 -13.48 8.53 30.01
N LYS A 120 -13.68 9.85 30.02
CA LYS A 120 -14.91 10.49 29.53
C LYS A 120 -15.10 10.22 28.01
N LYS A 121 -14.04 10.28 27.21
CA LYS A 121 -14.06 9.97 25.77
C LYS A 121 -14.53 8.52 25.56
N ILE A 122 -13.93 7.55 26.23
CA ILE A 122 -14.30 6.12 26.14
C ILE A 122 -15.76 5.91 26.53
N TYR A 123 -16.19 6.47 27.66
CA TYR A 123 -17.56 6.31 28.14
C TYR A 123 -18.59 6.93 27.19
N ASN A 124 -18.34 8.13 26.67
CA ASN A 124 -19.20 8.78 25.68
C ASN A 124 -19.32 7.97 24.40
N THR A 125 -18.20 7.44 23.88
CA THR A 125 -18.18 6.56 22.72
C THR A 125 -19.03 5.31 22.96
N TYR A 126 -18.90 4.69 24.13
CA TYR A 126 -19.73 3.55 24.50
C TYR A 126 -21.23 3.89 24.52
N VAL A 127 -21.61 4.99 25.17
CA VAL A 127 -23.02 5.42 25.27
C VAL A 127 -23.62 5.69 23.89
N GLU A 128 -22.87 6.33 23.02
CA GLU A 128 -23.29 6.65 21.65
C GLU A 128 -23.49 5.40 20.78
N HIS A 129 -22.63 4.37 20.96
CA HIS A 129 -22.60 3.20 20.08
C HIS A 129 -23.23 1.93 20.68
N LYS A 130 -23.61 1.88 21.96
CA LYS A 130 -24.11 0.68 22.62
C LYS A 130 -25.36 0.03 22.00
N ASN A 131 -26.11 0.80 21.18
CA ASN A 131 -27.28 0.30 20.45
C ASN A 131 -27.00 0.15 18.93
N LYS A 132 -25.77 0.45 18.48
CA LYS A 132 -25.37 0.43 17.06
C LYS A 132 -24.43 -0.74 16.74
N VAL A 133 -23.81 -1.33 17.78
CA VAL A 133 -22.80 -2.39 17.60
C VAL A 133 -23.17 -3.63 18.41
N ASP A 134 -22.82 -4.80 17.85
CA ASP A 134 -23.05 -6.09 18.47
C ASP A 134 -22.04 -6.39 19.58
N VAL A 135 -20.81 -5.86 19.46
CA VAL A 135 -19.72 -6.13 20.39
C VAL A 135 -18.78 -4.94 20.58
N PHE A 136 -18.35 -4.73 21.83
CA PHE A 136 -17.23 -3.85 22.17
C PHE A 136 -16.02 -4.69 22.57
N TYR A 137 -14.83 -4.29 22.14
CA TYR A 137 -13.62 -4.98 22.56
C TYR A 137 -12.39 -4.07 22.54
N VAL A 138 -11.41 -4.43 23.36
CA VAL A 138 -10.07 -3.84 23.31
C VAL A 138 -9.22 -4.66 22.35
N ALA A 139 -8.66 -4.02 21.32
CA ALA A 139 -7.71 -4.64 20.42
C ALA A 139 -6.33 -4.70 21.09
N PHE A 140 -6.06 -5.82 21.76
CA PHE A 140 -4.88 -6.02 22.57
C PHE A 140 -3.74 -6.64 21.75
N SER A 141 -2.51 -6.11 21.91
CA SER A 141 -1.31 -6.58 21.18
C SER A 141 -0.13 -6.90 22.10
N GLY A 142 -0.25 -6.76 23.40
CA GLY A 142 0.86 -6.92 24.36
C GLY A 142 1.90 -5.80 24.34
N GLY A 143 1.72 -4.78 23.50
CA GLY A 143 2.55 -3.59 23.47
C GLY A 143 2.06 -2.52 24.45
N LYS A 144 2.94 -1.59 24.85
CA LYS A 144 2.71 -0.53 25.83
C LYS A 144 1.40 0.26 25.59
N ASP A 145 1.12 0.60 24.33
CA ASP A 145 -0.05 1.40 23.95
C ASP A 145 -1.35 0.62 24.16
N SER A 146 -1.36 -0.68 23.86
CA SER A 146 -2.53 -1.54 24.09
C SER A 146 -2.76 -1.86 25.56
N VAL A 147 -1.71 -1.91 26.36
CA VAL A 147 -1.83 -2.08 27.84
C VAL A 147 -2.45 -0.84 28.46
N VAL A 148 -2.02 0.35 28.07
CA VAL A 148 -2.62 1.61 28.54
C VAL A 148 -4.08 1.75 28.09
N ALA A 149 -4.37 1.45 26.82
CA ALA A 149 -5.75 1.49 26.32
C ALA A 149 -6.66 0.49 27.07
N PHE A 150 -6.16 -0.71 27.37
CA PHE A 150 -6.88 -1.72 28.15
C PHE A 150 -7.19 -1.22 29.57
N ASP A 151 -6.21 -0.70 30.29
CA ASP A 151 -6.41 -0.17 31.65
C ASP A 151 -7.44 0.97 31.68
N LEU A 152 -7.33 1.92 30.75
CA LEU A 152 -8.28 3.03 30.63
C LEU A 152 -9.70 2.57 30.29
N VAL A 153 -9.88 1.53 29.48
CA VAL A 153 -11.19 0.94 29.19
C VAL A 153 -11.75 0.24 30.45
N CYS A 154 -10.93 -0.50 31.20
CA CYS A 154 -11.33 -1.11 32.48
C CYS A 154 -11.84 -0.07 33.49
N ARG A 155 -11.22 1.11 33.53
CA ARG A 155 -11.65 2.22 34.41
C ARG A 155 -12.91 2.93 33.92
N SER A 156 -13.21 2.82 32.62
CA SER A 156 -14.29 3.58 31.98
C SER A 156 -15.59 2.81 31.88
N LEU A 157 -15.54 1.48 31.72
CA LEU A 157 -16.70 0.68 31.38
C LEU A 157 -16.90 -0.49 32.37
N PRO A 158 -18.16 -0.92 32.61
CA PRO A 158 -18.41 -2.16 33.31
C PRO A 158 -17.75 -3.34 32.57
N HIS A 159 -17.08 -4.21 33.31
CA HIS A 159 -16.25 -5.29 32.79
C HIS A 159 -16.99 -6.32 31.90
N ASN A 160 -18.32 -6.45 32.10
CA ASN A 160 -19.15 -7.32 31.26
C ASN A 160 -19.65 -6.65 29.95
N LYS A 161 -19.21 -5.43 29.64
CA LYS A 161 -19.67 -4.67 28.48
C LYS A 161 -18.66 -4.66 27.35
N PHE A 162 -17.48 -5.21 27.54
CA PHE A 162 -16.44 -5.32 26.51
C PHE A 162 -15.66 -6.64 26.68
N LYS A 163 -14.96 -7.01 25.65
CA LYS A 163 -14.05 -8.16 25.62
C LYS A 163 -12.62 -7.68 25.37
N VAL A 164 -11.63 -8.51 25.63
CA VAL A 164 -10.26 -8.28 25.21
C VAL A 164 -9.95 -9.23 24.07
N LEU A 165 -9.49 -8.73 22.94
CA LEU A 165 -9.20 -9.53 21.75
C LEU A 165 -7.71 -9.46 21.41
N PHE A 166 -7.00 -10.56 21.57
CA PHE A 166 -5.60 -10.74 21.19
C PHE A 166 -5.51 -11.52 19.86
N GLY A 167 -4.84 -10.92 18.86
CA GLY A 167 -4.54 -11.60 17.60
C GLY A 167 -3.17 -12.24 17.66
N ASP A 168 -3.12 -13.53 17.90
CA ASP A 168 -1.89 -14.33 17.96
C ASP A 168 -1.43 -14.71 16.55
N THR A 169 -0.39 -14.03 16.06
CA THR A 169 0.15 -14.30 14.73
C THR A 169 1.13 -15.50 14.70
N GLY A 170 1.54 -16.00 15.84
CA GLY A 170 2.61 -16.99 15.95
C GLY A 170 4.01 -16.42 15.64
N MET A 171 4.13 -15.09 15.47
CA MET A 171 5.36 -14.36 15.17
C MET A 171 5.65 -13.28 16.20
N GLU A 172 4.94 -13.26 17.32
CA GLU A 172 5.12 -12.24 18.36
C GLU A 172 6.46 -12.42 19.07
N PHE A 173 6.90 -11.38 19.75
CA PHE A 173 8.03 -11.47 20.67
C PHE A 173 7.72 -12.50 21.79
N PRO A 174 8.68 -13.32 22.24
CA PRO A 174 8.47 -14.22 23.39
C PRO A 174 7.91 -13.50 24.61
N ASP A 175 8.44 -12.32 24.94
CA ASP A 175 7.95 -11.51 26.08
C ASP A 175 6.49 -11.05 25.90
N THR A 176 5.95 -11.05 24.69
CA THR A 176 4.55 -10.71 24.44
C THR A 176 3.61 -11.79 24.94
N TYR A 177 4.02 -13.04 24.85
CA TYR A 177 3.23 -14.16 25.40
C TYR A 177 3.19 -14.11 26.92
N ASP A 178 4.26 -13.70 27.60
CA ASP A 178 4.30 -13.49 29.05
C ASP A 178 3.32 -12.37 29.47
N VAL A 179 3.27 -11.29 28.72
CA VAL A 179 2.30 -10.20 28.96
C VAL A 179 0.89 -10.69 28.73
N MET A 180 0.64 -11.42 27.66
CA MET A 180 -0.66 -11.98 27.32
C MET A 180 -1.19 -12.88 28.47
N GLU A 181 -0.35 -13.79 29.00
CA GLU A 181 -0.72 -14.66 30.10
C GLU A 181 -1.12 -13.87 31.35
N LYS A 182 -0.33 -12.88 31.74
CA LYS A 182 -0.63 -12.01 32.89
C LYS A 182 -1.91 -11.21 32.69
N ILE A 183 -2.18 -10.70 31.49
CA ILE A 183 -3.43 -9.98 31.18
C ILE A 183 -4.61 -10.94 31.15
N GLN A 184 -4.43 -12.17 30.68
CA GLN A 184 -5.49 -13.18 30.70
C GLN A 184 -5.89 -13.56 32.14
N GLU A 185 -4.92 -13.71 33.04
CA GLU A 185 -5.17 -13.90 34.46
C GLU A 185 -5.92 -12.72 35.08
N LEU A 186 -5.47 -11.49 34.83
CA LEU A 186 -6.12 -10.27 35.27
C LEU A 186 -7.58 -10.17 34.75
N CYS A 187 -7.80 -10.49 33.48
CA CYS A 187 -9.14 -10.52 32.90
C CYS A 187 -10.05 -11.54 33.63
N LYS A 188 -9.50 -12.72 33.94
CA LYS A 188 -10.23 -13.75 34.71
C LYS A 188 -10.61 -13.25 36.10
N GLU A 189 -9.69 -12.62 36.83
CA GLU A 189 -9.94 -12.05 38.16
C GLU A 189 -11.02 -10.96 38.13
N GLN A 190 -11.02 -10.14 37.07
CA GLN A 190 -11.93 -9.03 36.87
C GLN A 190 -13.22 -9.40 36.14
N SER A 191 -13.44 -10.68 35.81
CA SER A 191 -14.58 -11.17 35.05
C SER A 191 -14.74 -10.52 33.68
N ILE A 192 -13.62 -10.25 32.99
CA ILE A 192 -13.55 -9.77 31.62
C ILE A 192 -13.30 -10.96 30.69
N GLU A 193 -14.05 -11.05 29.60
CA GLU A 193 -13.85 -12.12 28.64
C GLU A 193 -12.60 -11.83 27.77
N PHE A 194 -11.64 -12.76 27.79
CA PHE A 194 -10.42 -12.69 26.99
C PHE A 194 -10.51 -13.65 25.80
N LEU A 195 -10.37 -13.14 24.60
CA LEU A 195 -10.42 -13.86 23.32
C LEU A 195 -9.03 -13.92 22.69
N ARG A 196 -8.59 -15.12 22.31
CA ARG A 196 -7.34 -15.32 21.55
C ARG A 196 -7.66 -15.84 20.15
N ALA A 197 -7.44 -15.00 19.15
CA ALA A 197 -7.65 -15.35 17.75
C ALA A 197 -6.33 -15.82 17.13
N ARG A 198 -6.32 -17.02 16.53
CA ARG A 198 -5.16 -17.61 15.88
C ARG A 198 -5.56 -18.29 14.58
N SER A 199 -4.71 -18.19 13.56
CA SER A 199 -4.87 -18.94 12.32
C SER A 199 -4.64 -20.43 12.53
N GLU A 200 -5.38 -21.27 11.82
CA GLU A 200 -5.13 -22.72 11.77
C GLU A 200 -3.80 -23.06 11.08
N LEU A 201 -3.35 -22.18 10.18
CA LEU A 201 -2.09 -22.33 9.47
C LEU A 201 -0.91 -21.93 10.36
N GLN A 202 0.14 -22.76 10.35
CA GLN A 202 1.38 -22.45 11.06
C GLN A 202 2.19 -21.40 10.30
N THR A 203 2.83 -20.51 11.03
CA THR A 203 3.56 -19.37 10.47
C THR A 203 4.66 -19.79 9.50
N CYS A 204 5.53 -20.72 9.90
CA CYS A 204 6.63 -21.19 9.06
C CYS A 204 6.13 -21.84 7.76
N ASP A 205 5.02 -22.58 7.83
CA ASP A 205 4.41 -23.20 6.66
C ASP A 205 3.86 -22.13 5.70
N THR A 206 3.24 -21.08 6.24
CA THR A 206 2.73 -19.99 5.40
C THR A 206 3.85 -19.21 4.73
N TRP A 207 5.00 -19.02 5.38
CA TRP A 207 6.15 -18.42 4.71
C TRP A 207 6.67 -19.29 3.55
N ASN A 208 6.61 -20.59 3.68
CA ASN A 208 6.92 -21.50 2.58
C ASN A 208 5.87 -21.48 1.48
N LEU A 209 4.58 -21.26 1.80
CA LEU A 209 3.47 -21.24 0.84
C LEU A 209 3.33 -19.91 0.08
N PHE A 210 3.60 -18.79 0.75
CA PHE A 210 3.40 -17.43 0.22
C PHE A 210 4.72 -16.72 -0.12
N GLY A 211 5.86 -17.26 0.30
CA GLY A 211 7.14 -16.56 0.34
C GLY A 211 7.20 -15.53 1.48
N PRO A 212 8.38 -14.97 1.79
CA PRO A 212 8.52 -13.97 2.84
C PRO A 212 7.58 -12.80 2.61
N PRO A 213 6.95 -12.25 3.66
CA PRO A 213 6.13 -11.04 3.50
C PRO A 213 7.01 -9.87 3.06
N ALA A 214 6.42 -8.91 2.34
CA ALA A 214 7.11 -7.70 1.89
C ALA A 214 6.31 -6.45 2.25
N VAL A 215 6.88 -5.28 2.07
CA VAL A 215 6.21 -4.00 2.39
C VAL A 215 4.87 -3.87 1.68
N THR A 216 4.80 -4.29 0.41
CA THR A 216 3.58 -4.28 -0.42
C THR A 216 2.80 -5.60 -0.40
N LEU A 217 3.37 -6.68 0.14
CA LEU A 217 2.78 -8.01 0.19
C LEU A 217 2.66 -8.50 1.64
N ARG A 218 1.81 -7.85 2.42
CA ARG A 218 1.60 -8.14 3.85
C ARG A 218 0.55 -9.21 4.10
N TRP A 219 0.55 -10.26 3.28
CA TRP A 219 -0.38 -11.39 3.42
C TRP A 219 -0.42 -11.98 4.84
N CYS A 220 0.71 -11.87 5.58
CA CYS A 220 0.80 -12.36 6.96
C CYS A 220 -0.19 -11.65 7.91
N CYS A 221 -0.44 -10.35 7.71
CA CYS A 221 -1.42 -9.61 8.51
C CYS A 221 -2.83 -10.15 8.29
N SER A 222 -3.20 -10.45 7.02
CA SER A 222 -4.51 -11.01 6.66
C SER A 222 -4.72 -12.39 7.23
N VAL A 223 -3.75 -13.27 6.99
CA VAL A 223 -3.85 -14.72 7.33
C VAL A 223 -3.76 -14.97 8.83
N HIS A 224 -2.84 -14.27 9.53
CA HIS A 224 -2.54 -14.58 10.93
C HIS A 224 -3.11 -13.57 11.93
N LYS A 225 -3.63 -12.42 11.49
CA LYS A 225 -4.15 -11.40 12.41
C LYS A 225 -5.60 -11.06 12.14
N THR A 226 -5.89 -10.46 10.97
CA THR A 226 -7.20 -9.87 10.70
C THR A 226 -8.29 -10.93 10.52
N SER A 227 -8.08 -11.93 9.66
CA SER A 227 -9.09 -12.95 9.39
C SER A 227 -9.44 -13.80 10.62
N PRO A 228 -8.48 -14.30 11.41
CA PRO A 228 -8.82 -15.03 12.63
C PRO A 228 -9.61 -14.21 13.64
N GLN A 229 -9.29 -12.91 13.80
CA GLN A 229 -10.02 -12.03 14.69
C GLN A 229 -11.47 -11.82 14.23
N ILE A 230 -11.68 -11.61 12.94
CA ILE A 230 -13.02 -11.44 12.36
C ILE A 230 -13.84 -12.72 12.53
N MET A 231 -13.29 -13.86 12.15
CA MET A 231 -13.97 -15.15 12.25
C MET A 231 -14.37 -15.47 13.71
N LEU A 232 -13.47 -15.19 14.65
CA LEU A 232 -13.78 -15.37 16.08
C LEU A 232 -14.91 -14.42 16.56
N LEU A 233 -14.93 -13.17 16.12
CA LEU A 233 -15.99 -12.24 16.47
C LEU A 233 -17.32 -12.58 15.78
N GLN A 234 -17.31 -13.09 14.56
CA GLN A 234 -18.49 -13.64 13.88
C GLN A 234 -19.08 -14.82 14.66
N GLU A 235 -18.24 -15.73 15.15
CA GLU A 235 -18.64 -16.85 15.99
C GLU A 235 -19.23 -16.36 17.33
N GLN A 236 -18.54 -15.45 18.00
CA GLN A 236 -18.96 -14.89 19.30
C GLN A 236 -20.28 -14.13 19.25
N THR A 237 -20.57 -13.47 18.14
CA THR A 237 -21.81 -12.72 17.97
C THR A 237 -22.93 -13.55 17.31
N GLY A 238 -22.58 -14.68 16.71
CA GLY A 238 -23.49 -15.46 15.86
C GLY A 238 -23.93 -14.72 14.59
N ASN A 239 -23.26 -13.64 14.22
CA ASN A 239 -23.62 -12.75 13.14
C ASN A 239 -22.46 -12.59 12.16
N GLN A 240 -22.60 -13.09 10.92
CA GLN A 240 -21.56 -12.98 9.89
C GLN A 240 -21.30 -11.52 9.45
N GLY A 241 -22.33 -10.69 9.50
CA GLY A 241 -22.23 -9.26 9.21
C GLY A 241 -22.15 -8.40 10.48
N PHE A 242 -21.53 -8.90 11.55
CA PHE A 242 -21.49 -8.21 12.84
C PHE A 242 -20.94 -6.78 12.74
N THR A 243 -21.40 -5.94 13.62
CA THR A 243 -20.86 -4.62 13.87
C THR A 243 -20.09 -4.62 15.18
N GLY A 244 -18.90 -4.06 15.18
CA GLY A 244 -18.02 -4.03 16.34
C GLY A 244 -17.44 -2.65 16.62
N MET A 245 -17.16 -2.36 17.89
CA MET A 245 -16.38 -1.20 18.32
C MET A 245 -15.06 -1.70 18.94
N ALA A 246 -13.94 -1.41 18.28
CA ALA A 246 -12.61 -1.68 18.79
C ALA A 246 -12.03 -0.46 19.53
N PHE A 247 -11.65 -0.60 20.78
CA PHE A 247 -10.78 0.35 21.45
C PHE A 247 -9.33 -0.01 21.14
N THR A 248 -8.58 0.91 20.55
CA THR A 248 -7.23 0.64 20.05
C THR A 248 -6.20 1.56 20.70
N GLY A 249 -4.99 1.04 20.93
CA GLY A 249 -3.86 1.83 21.43
C GLY A 249 -3.14 2.63 20.34
N ILE A 250 -3.86 3.22 19.39
CA ILE A 250 -3.25 4.06 18.33
C ILE A 250 -3.00 5.47 18.87
N ARG A 251 -1.79 5.99 18.57
CA ARG A 251 -1.40 7.37 18.88
C ARG A 251 -1.02 8.13 17.61
N GLY A 252 -1.47 9.39 17.51
CA GLY A 252 -1.16 10.28 16.41
C GLY A 252 0.34 10.56 16.26
N ASP A 253 1.06 10.59 17.39
CA ASP A 253 2.50 10.85 17.46
C ASP A 253 3.39 9.77 16.82
N GLU A 254 2.86 8.57 16.55
CA GLU A 254 3.63 7.48 15.96
C GLU A 254 3.96 7.66 14.47
N SER A 255 3.16 8.43 13.73
CA SER A 255 3.40 8.75 12.32
C SER A 255 2.49 9.87 11.81
N ALA A 256 2.92 10.58 10.77
CA ALA A 256 2.12 11.61 10.10
C ALA A 256 0.75 11.09 9.64
N SER A 257 0.68 9.86 9.12
CA SER A 257 -0.58 9.22 8.72
C SER A 257 -1.55 9.00 9.89
N ARG A 258 -1.03 8.70 11.09
CA ARG A 258 -1.88 8.47 12.28
C ARG A 258 -2.32 9.76 12.95
N SER A 259 -1.56 10.85 12.79
CA SER A 259 -1.96 12.17 13.31
C SER A 259 -3.20 12.74 12.64
N GLU A 260 -3.57 12.19 11.48
CA GLU A 260 -4.77 12.59 10.72
C GLU A 260 -6.00 11.72 11.04
N TYR A 261 -5.90 10.76 11.97
CA TYR A 261 -7.05 9.91 12.33
C TYR A 261 -8.06 10.68 13.18
N ASP A 262 -9.33 10.38 12.97
CA ASP A 262 -10.40 10.82 13.87
C ASP A 262 -10.42 9.97 15.15
N ASP A 263 -10.98 10.51 16.22
CA ASP A 263 -11.17 9.79 17.50
C ASP A 263 -11.97 8.49 17.33
N VAL A 264 -12.93 8.48 16.40
CA VAL A 264 -13.71 7.30 16.02
C VAL A 264 -13.75 7.21 14.50
N SER A 265 -13.24 6.13 13.93
CA SER A 265 -13.31 5.81 12.52
C SER A 265 -14.25 4.64 12.23
N TYR A 266 -14.84 4.60 11.03
CA TYR A 266 -15.72 3.52 10.59
C TYR A 266 -15.19 2.88 9.31
N GLY A 267 -15.25 1.55 9.24
CA GLY A 267 -14.91 0.79 8.05
C GLY A 267 -13.43 0.72 7.69
N SER A 268 -12.55 1.37 8.47
CA SER A 268 -11.10 1.44 8.16
C SER A 268 -10.37 0.10 8.21
N LYS A 269 -10.89 -0.89 8.93
CA LYS A 269 -10.28 -2.23 9.04
C LYS A 269 -11.16 -3.34 8.47
N HIS A 270 -12.45 -3.24 8.64
CA HIS A 270 -13.43 -4.20 8.15
C HIS A 270 -14.80 -3.51 8.04
N LYS A 271 -15.62 -3.92 7.08
CA LYS A 271 -16.98 -3.41 6.93
C LYS A 271 -17.79 -3.71 8.20
N GLY A 272 -18.47 -2.72 8.74
CA GLY A 272 -19.20 -2.83 10.01
C GLY A 272 -18.34 -2.58 11.26
N GLN A 273 -17.03 -2.37 11.12
CA GLN A 273 -16.10 -2.15 12.22
C GLN A 273 -15.93 -0.66 12.52
N TYR A 274 -16.25 -0.25 13.75
CA TYR A 274 -15.84 1.03 14.32
C TYR A 274 -14.52 0.86 15.06
N SER A 275 -13.67 1.88 15.03
CA SER A 275 -12.44 1.94 15.82
C SER A 275 -12.41 3.24 16.60
N CYS A 276 -12.39 3.16 17.92
CA CYS A 276 -12.13 4.28 18.80
C CYS A 276 -10.63 4.31 19.15
N HIS A 277 -10.04 5.49 19.11
CA HIS A 277 -8.64 5.73 19.45
C HIS A 277 -8.53 6.57 20.72
N PRO A 278 -8.68 5.98 21.91
CA PRO A 278 -8.78 6.73 23.15
C PRO A 278 -7.57 7.60 23.45
N ILE A 279 -6.39 7.06 23.13
CA ILE A 279 -5.09 7.70 23.38
C ILE A 279 -4.48 8.34 22.13
N LEU A 280 -5.31 8.70 21.13
CA LEU A 280 -4.83 9.29 19.87
C LEU A 280 -3.96 10.54 20.11
N GLU A 281 -4.38 11.35 21.05
CA GLU A 281 -3.72 12.61 21.40
C GLU A 281 -2.62 12.46 22.48
N TRP A 282 -2.25 11.23 22.87
CA TRP A 282 -1.18 10.99 23.82
C TRP A 282 0.18 10.87 23.13
N ASN A 283 1.21 11.47 23.71
CA ASN A 283 2.60 11.22 23.30
C ASN A 283 3.27 10.14 24.17
N SER A 284 4.50 9.78 23.79
CA SER A 284 5.27 8.77 24.55
C SER A 284 5.64 9.19 25.97
N ALA A 285 5.85 10.49 26.23
CA ALA A 285 6.16 10.97 27.57
C ALA A 285 4.98 10.77 28.52
N GLU A 286 3.78 11.14 28.09
CA GLU A 286 2.53 10.92 28.80
C GLU A 286 2.27 9.44 29.03
N LEU A 287 2.47 8.62 27.99
CA LEU A 287 2.25 7.18 28.03
C LEU A 287 3.13 6.48 29.07
N PHE A 288 4.46 6.73 29.04
CA PHE A 288 5.38 6.10 29.97
C PHE A 288 5.18 6.63 31.41
N SER A 289 4.86 7.92 31.57
CA SER A 289 4.54 8.47 32.88
C SER A 289 3.31 7.78 33.48
N TYR A 290 2.29 7.51 32.65
CA TYR A 290 1.11 6.76 33.07
C TYR A 290 1.43 5.29 33.44
N ILE A 291 2.23 4.61 32.61
CA ILE A 291 2.65 3.22 32.90
C ILE A 291 3.33 3.13 34.28
N TYR A 292 4.19 4.09 34.59
CA TYR A 292 4.89 4.13 35.88
C TYR A 292 3.95 4.54 37.04
N GLN A 293 3.04 5.51 36.80
CA GLN A 293 2.08 5.95 37.83
C GLN A 293 1.17 4.81 38.28
N GLU A 294 0.65 4.05 37.33
CA GLU A 294 -0.31 3.00 37.57
C GLU A 294 0.35 1.62 37.75
N ASN A 295 1.69 1.56 37.70
CA ASN A 295 2.47 0.33 37.78
C ASN A 295 1.99 -0.74 36.79
N LEU A 296 1.72 -0.34 35.54
CA LEU A 296 1.18 -1.23 34.53
C LEU A 296 2.27 -2.21 34.03
N ILE A 297 1.81 -3.33 33.49
CA ILE A 297 2.69 -4.33 32.89
C ILE A 297 3.40 -3.72 31.69
N LEU A 298 4.73 -3.61 31.74
CA LEU A 298 5.57 -3.21 30.63
C LEU A 298 6.24 -4.46 30.02
N ASN A 299 6.01 -4.69 28.73
CA ASN A 299 6.64 -5.78 28.02
C ASN A 299 8.18 -5.69 28.11
N GLU A 300 8.84 -6.75 28.51
CA GLU A 300 10.30 -6.81 28.71
C GLU A 300 11.10 -6.46 27.45
N ALA A 301 10.53 -6.67 26.27
CA ALA A 301 11.17 -6.27 25.01
C ALA A 301 11.49 -4.77 24.95
N TYR A 302 10.71 -3.91 25.62
CA TYR A 302 11.03 -2.47 25.72
C TYR A 302 12.27 -2.20 26.58
N LYS A 303 12.45 -2.96 27.66
CA LYS A 303 13.65 -2.85 28.50
C LYS A 303 14.90 -3.35 27.78
N LYS A 304 14.73 -4.25 26.79
CA LYS A 304 15.79 -4.74 25.90
C LYS A 304 16.06 -3.80 24.71
N GLY A 305 15.48 -2.59 24.69
CA GLY A 305 15.76 -1.57 23.69
C GLY A 305 14.88 -1.58 22.43
N ASN A 306 13.85 -2.44 22.36
CA ASN A 306 12.88 -2.41 21.28
C ASN A 306 11.93 -1.23 21.49
N SER A 307 11.80 -0.33 20.51
CA SER A 307 10.88 0.82 20.59
C SER A 307 9.45 0.45 20.22
N ARG A 308 9.27 -0.64 19.47
CA ARG A 308 7.96 -1.18 19.05
C ARG A 308 7.94 -2.69 19.25
N VAL A 309 6.82 -3.18 19.76
CA VAL A 309 6.55 -4.60 19.94
C VAL A 309 5.40 -4.99 19.01
N GLY A 310 5.57 -6.06 18.28
CA GLY A 310 4.66 -6.63 17.28
C GLY A 310 5.27 -7.90 16.72
N CYS A 311 5.23 -8.15 15.41
CA CYS A 311 5.90 -9.32 14.85
C CYS A 311 7.43 -9.21 14.94
N LEU A 312 8.08 -10.30 15.32
CA LEU A 312 9.53 -10.37 15.54
C LEU A 312 10.33 -10.08 14.26
N VAL A 313 9.96 -10.72 13.15
CA VAL A 313 10.51 -10.41 11.82
C VAL A 313 9.40 -9.80 10.96
N CYS A 314 9.47 -8.51 10.77
CA CYS A 314 8.46 -7.74 10.04
C CYS A 314 9.12 -6.94 8.91
N PRO A 315 8.58 -6.93 7.68
CA PRO A 315 9.14 -6.14 6.58
C PRO A 315 9.12 -4.62 6.85
N MET A 316 8.30 -4.16 7.80
CA MET A 316 8.25 -2.76 8.23
C MET A 316 9.32 -2.39 9.27
N SER A 317 10.13 -3.34 9.73
CA SER A 317 11.25 -3.10 10.65
C SER A 317 12.51 -2.70 9.89
N SER A 318 13.41 -1.95 10.52
CA SER A 318 14.68 -1.55 9.89
C SER A 318 15.74 -1.15 10.92
N GLY A 319 17.00 -1.17 10.49
CA GLY A 319 18.13 -0.61 11.20
C GLY A 319 18.37 -1.24 12.59
N LYS A 320 18.67 -0.41 13.58
CA LYS A 320 18.95 -0.84 14.96
C LYS A 320 17.89 -1.79 15.56
N HIS A 321 16.61 -1.65 15.15
CA HIS A 321 15.56 -2.53 15.66
C HIS A 321 15.73 -3.99 15.21
N GLU A 322 16.28 -4.22 14.03
CA GLU A 322 16.60 -5.57 13.56
C GLU A 322 17.76 -6.17 14.34
N TYR A 323 18.80 -5.37 14.59
CA TYR A 323 19.92 -5.75 15.46
C TYR A 323 19.43 -6.15 16.86
N MET A 324 18.62 -5.29 17.50
CA MET A 324 18.10 -5.57 18.86
C MET A 324 17.31 -6.88 18.89
N LYS A 325 16.46 -7.14 17.90
CA LYS A 325 15.71 -8.40 17.80
C LYS A 325 16.63 -9.61 17.65
N ALA A 326 17.62 -9.52 16.76
CA ALA A 326 18.57 -10.60 16.52
C ALA A 326 19.40 -10.93 17.77
N GLN A 327 19.77 -9.91 18.55
CA GLN A 327 20.53 -10.11 19.80
C GLN A 327 19.66 -10.64 20.95
N CYS A 328 18.40 -10.18 21.04
CA CYS A 328 17.51 -10.58 22.14
C CYS A 328 16.86 -11.95 21.92
N TYR A 329 16.58 -12.31 20.64
CA TYR A 329 15.78 -13.51 20.27
C TYR A 329 16.44 -14.25 19.10
N PRO A 330 17.70 -14.69 19.27
CA PRO A 330 18.51 -15.20 18.15
C PRO A 330 17.93 -16.47 17.51
N LEU A 331 17.28 -17.35 18.26
CA LEU A 331 16.70 -18.59 17.73
C LEU A 331 15.48 -18.33 16.88
N GLU A 332 14.54 -17.56 17.39
CA GLU A 332 13.27 -17.24 16.74
C GLU A 332 13.49 -16.35 15.49
N VAL A 333 14.41 -15.39 15.59
CA VAL A 333 14.80 -14.56 14.43
C VAL A 333 15.47 -15.43 13.37
N LYS A 334 16.41 -16.28 13.76
CA LYS A 334 17.11 -17.16 12.83
C LYS A 334 16.16 -18.06 12.07
N GLU A 335 15.16 -18.65 12.73
CA GLU A 335 14.18 -19.53 12.07
C GLU A 335 13.47 -18.83 10.90
N LEU A 336 13.05 -17.58 11.08
CA LEU A 336 12.38 -16.80 10.04
C LEU A 336 13.36 -16.30 8.97
N LEU A 337 14.58 -15.90 9.34
CA LEU A 337 15.63 -15.52 8.37
C LEU A 337 16.03 -16.70 7.48
N ASP A 338 16.12 -17.91 8.04
CA ASP A 338 16.41 -19.13 7.28
C ASP A 338 15.31 -19.42 6.24
N ARG A 339 14.01 -19.05 6.51
CA ARG A 339 12.93 -19.15 5.51
C ARG A 339 13.14 -18.16 4.36
N ILE A 340 13.63 -16.96 4.62
CA ILE A 340 14.00 -16.02 3.57
C ILE A 340 15.10 -16.63 2.68
N LYS A 341 16.13 -17.21 3.27
CA LYS A 341 17.24 -17.85 2.55
C LYS A 341 16.74 -19.00 1.65
N VAL A 342 15.88 -19.88 2.17
CA VAL A 342 15.37 -21.05 1.45
C VAL A 342 14.39 -20.69 0.34
N THR A 343 13.52 -19.71 0.57
CA THR A 343 12.45 -19.36 -0.39
C THR A 343 12.91 -18.35 -1.44
N SER A 344 13.99 -17.61 -1.19
CA SER A 344 14.54 -16.69 -2.20
C SER A 344 15.09 -17.45 -3.39
N GLY A 345 14.84 -16.95 -4.60
CA GLY A 345 15.38 -17.52 -5.86
C GLY A 345 16.90 -17.33 -6.03
N LYS A 346 17.64 -17.10 -4.96
CA LYS A 346 19.07 -16.77 -4.93
C LYS A 346 19.96 -17.99 -4.64
N SER A 347 19.64 -19.12 -5.25
CA SER A 347 20.36 -20.39 -5.05
C SER A 347 21.86 -20.35 -5.40
N SER A 348 22.30 -19.36 -6.17
CA SER A 348 23.70 -19.13 -6.52
C SER A 348 24.47 -18.26 -5.52
N PHE A 349 23.79 -17.66 -4.54
CA PHE A 349 24.42 -16.79 -3.56
C PHE A 349 25.18 -17.62 -2.52
N SER A 350 26.37 -17.15 -2.15
CA SER A 350 27.07 -17.60 -0.94
C SER A 350 26.31 -17.15 0.32
N GLU A 351 26.65 -17.70 1.47
CA GLU A 351 26.03 -17.33 2.75
C GLU A 351 26.19 -15.82 3.04
N ASN A 352 27.37 -15.26 2.81
CA ASN A 352 27.64 -13.84 3.02
C ASN A 352 26.80 -12.94 2.06
N GLU A 353 26.57 -13.38 0.82
CA GLU A 353 25.73 -12.64 -0.13
C GLU A 353 24.25 -12.71 0.27
N LEU A 354 23.79 -13.82 0.83
CA LEU A 354 22.42 -13.96 1.37
C LEU A 354 22.23 -13.11 2.63
N GLU A 355 23.21 -13.06 3.52
CA GLU A 355 23.17 -12.19 4.70
C GLU A 355 23.13 -10.72 4.28
N LYS A 356 23.97 -10.33 3.33
CA LYS A 356 23.93 -8.98 2.76
C LYS A 356 22.59 -8.65 2.09
N PHE A 357 22.02 -9.59 1.34
CA PHE A 357 20.69 -9.44 0.73
C PHE A 357 19.60 -9.19 1.80
N ILE A 358 19.68 -9.84 2.94
CA ILE A 358 18.77 -9.65 4.07
C ILE A 358 19.02 -8.30 4.74
N ASP A 359 20.27 -7.94 5.04
CA ASP A 359 20.65 -6.70 5.72
C ASP A 359 20.34 -5.45 4.90
N ASP A 360 20.52 -5.52 3.58
CA ASP A 360 20.14 -4.46 2.65
C ASP A 360 18.60 -4.33 2.52
N GLY A 361 17.82 -5.23 3.14
CA GLY A 361 16.36 -5.22 3.11
C GLY A 361 15.75 -5.60 1.76
N ASN A 362 16.52 -6.20 0.87
CA ASN A 362 16.07 -6.55 -0.49
C ASN A 362 14.89 -7.55 -0.49
N TRP A 363 14.83 -8.46 0.49
CA TRP A 363 13.70 -9.38 0.65
C TRP A 363 12.37 -8.67 0.93
N LYS A 364 12.40 -7.49 1.53
CA LYS A 364 11.21 -6.68 1.89
C LYS A 364 10.61 -5.95 0.70
N THR A 365 11.39 -5.76 -0.37
CA THR A 365 11.01 -4.94 -1.53
C THR A 365 10.35 -5.74 -2.64
N ARG A 366 10.28 -7.08 -2.53
CA ARG A 366 9.65 -7.91 -3.54
C ARG A 366 8.19 -7.51 -3.76
N LYS A 367 7.77 -7.48 -5.01
CA LYS A 367 6.40 -7.14 -5.43
C LYS A 367 5.64 -8.35 -5.98
N THR A 368 6.36 -9.40 -6.37
CA THR A 368 5.81 -10.61 -7.02
C THR A 368 6.56 -11.86 -6.55
N GLY A 369 6.19 -13.02 -7.10
CA GLY A 369 6.90 -14.28 -6.90
C GLY A 369 8.13 -14.49 -7.77
N ARG A 370 8.50 -13.54 -8.66
CA ARG A 370 9.62 -13.67 -9.59
C ARG A 370 10.96 -13.96 -8.89
N GLU A 371 11.14 -13.39 -7.70
CA GLU A 371 12.36 -13.52 -6.90
C GLU A 371 12.34 -14.74 -5.97
N LEU A 372 11.29 -15.56 -6.04
CA LEU A 372 11.12 -16.74 -5.21
C LEU A 372 11.47 -18.01 -6.00
N ASN A 373 11.94 -19.03 -5.27
CA ASN A 373 12.22 -20.33 -5.83
C ASN A 373 10.95 -21.23 -5.81
N PHE A 374 9.84 -20.70 -6.30
CA PHE A 374 8.60 -21.47 -6.41
C PHE A 374 8.38 -21.95 -7.85
N GLY A 375 8.11 -23.27 -7.99
CA GLY A 375 7.50 -23.80 -9.20
C GLY A 375 6.12 -23.17 -9.40
N GLN A 376 5.76 -22.87 -10.64
CA GLN A 376 4.46 -22.25 -10.92
C GLN A 376 3.60 -23.16 -11.77
N ASP A 377 2.40 -23.43 -11.24
CA ASP A 377 1.32 -23.94 -12.08
C ASP A 377 0.84 -22.81 -12.99
N LYS A 378 1.06 -22.98 -14.27
CA LYS A 378 0.64 -21.99 -15.26
C LYS A 378 -0.81 -22.24 -15.66
N HIS A 379 -1.64 -21.20 -15.61
CA HIS A 379 -2.87 -21.15 -16.34
C HIS A 379 -2.68 -20.27 -17.58
N ILE A 380 -3.18 -20.70 -18.72
CA ILE A 380 -3.08 -19.99 -19.98
C ILE A 380 -4.50 -19.63 -20.40
N VAL A 381 -4.75 -18.34 -20.64
CA VAL A 381 -6.00 -17.85 -21.21
C VAL A 381 -5.73 -17.49 -22.66
N GLU A 382 -6.42 -18.18 -23.57
CA GLU A 382 -6.28 -17.96 -25.01
C GLU A 382 -7.61 -17.52 -25.59
N THR A 383 -7.60 -16.48 -26.41
CA THR A 383 -8.78 -16.04 -27.17
C THR A 383 -8.43 -16.08 -28.65
N GLU A 384 -9.00 -17.03 -29.38
CA GLU A 384 -8.83 -17.15 -30.81
C GLU A 384 -10.20 -17.05 -31.51
N LYS A 385 -10.30 -16.13 -32.50
CA LYS A 385 -11.54 -15.92 -33.31
C LYS A 385 -12.80 -15.70 -32.45
N GLY A 386 -12.70 -15.01 -31.34
CA GLY A 386 -13.81 -14.73 -30.43
C GLY A 386 -14.19 -15.89 -29.48
N LYS A 387 -13.43 -16.99 -29.48
CA LYS A 387 -13.59 -18.09 -28.51
C LYS A 387 -12.49 -18.02 -27.47
N THR A 388 -12.87 -17.94 -26.21
CA THR A 388 -11.93 -17.95 -25.09
C THR A 388 -11.83 -19.34 -24.50
N THR A 389 -10.60 -19.79 -24.22
CA THR A 389 -10.31 -21.03 -23.51
C THR A 389 -9.38 -20.75 -22.34
N ILE A 390 -9.49 -21.53 -21.26
CA ILE A 390 -8.59 -21.49 -20.11
C ILE A 390 -7.97 -22.86 -19.95
N SER A 391 -6.65 -22.96 -20.13
CA SER A 391 -5.88 -24.19 -20.01
C SER A 391 -5.06 -24.20 -18.74
N VAL A 392 -5.04 -25.34 -18.03
CA VAL A 392 -4.29 -25.55 -16.79
C VAL A 392 -3.64 -26.94 -16.79
N GLN A 393 -2.47 -27.10 -16.15
CA GLN A 393 -1.82 -28.41 -16.05
C GLN A 393 -2.55 -29.32 -15.07
N SER A 394 -2.94 -28.79 -13.93
CA SER A 394 -3.71 -29.50 -12.91
C SER A 394 -4.70 -28.56 -12.23
N ILE A 395 -5.84 -29.08 -11.83
CA ILE A 395 -6.84 -28.35 -11.07
C ILE A 395 -7.59 -29.31 -10.15
N SER A 396 -7.85 -28.87 -8.92
CA SER A 396 -8.69 -29.64 -7.99
C SER A 396 -10.19 -29.48 -8.30
N ASP A 397 -11.00 -30.44 -7.89
CA ASP A 397 -12.47 -30.37 -8.04
C ASP A 397 -13.12 -29.19 -7.27
N HIS A 398 -12.37 -28.49 -6.45
CA HIS A 398 -12.81 -27.28 -5.78
C HIS A 398 -13.29 -26.18 -6.74
N TRP A 399 -12.91 -26.22 -8.02
CA TRP A 399 -13.42 -25.29 -9.02
C TRP A 399 -14.95 -25.36 -9.17
N LYS A 400 -15.56 -26.53 -8.98
CA LYS A 400 -17.02 -26.71 -9.03
C LYS A 400 -17.71 -25.96 -7.88
N GLU A 401 -17.11 -26.01 -6.69
CA GLU A 401 -17.61 -25.23 -5.56
C GLU A 401 -17.42 -23.72 -5.79
N TRP A 402 -16.21 -23.30 -6.19
CA TRP A 402 -15.97 -21.89 -6.48
C TRP A 402 -16.86 -21.36 -7.62
N ALA A 403 -17.23 -22.17 -8.60
CA ALA A 403 -18.12 -21.78 -9.70
C ALA A 403 -19.51 -21.36 -9.20
N LYS A 404 -20.01 -21.94 -8.11
CA LYS A 404 -21.27 -21.57 -7.46
C LYS A 404 -21.28 -20.12 -6.96
N THR A 405 -20.13 -19.48 -6.81
CA THR A 405 -20.02 -18.06 -6.40
C THR A 405 -20.29 -17.11 -7.55
N ILE A 406 -20.24 -17.57 -8.81
CA ILE A 406 -20.54 -16.77 -10.00
C ILE A 406 -22.05 -16.69 -10.25
N GLY A 407 -22.74 -17.81 -10.09
CA GLY A 407 -24.16 -17.94 -10.37
C GLY A 407 -24.68 -19.34 -10.09
N GLU A 408 -25.92 -19.64 -10.47
CA GLU A 408 -26.49 -20.97 -10.32
C GLU A 408 -25.69 -21.96 -11.18
N PHE A 409 -25.07 -22.94 -10.52
CA PHE A 409 -24.20 -23.94 -11.15
C PHE A 409 -24.92 -25.26 -11.31
N LEU A 410 -25.01 -25.76 -12.54
CA LEU A 410 -25.62 -27.07 -12.86
C LEU A 410 -24.63 -27.92 -13.63
N GLN A 411 -24.49 -29.18 -13.24
CA GLN A 411 -23.77 -30.20 -13.98
C GLN A 411 -24.73 -30.95 -14.90
N LEU A 412 -24.53 -30.86 -16.20
CA LEU A 412 -25.38 -31.54 -17.20
C LEU A 412 -24.87 -32.94 -17.54
N SER A 413 -23.53 -33.09 -17.61
CA SER A 413 -22.87 -34.37 -17.82
C SER A 413 -21.53 -34.40 -17.10
N GLU A 414 -20.71 -35.42 -17.28
CA GLU A 414 -19.39 -35.53 -16.67
C GLU A 414 -18.47 -34.33 -17.02
N ASN A 415 -18.59 -33.81 -18.23
CA ASN A 415 -17.71 -32.78 -18.77
C ASN A 415 -18.46 -31.50 -19.23
N GLU A 416 -19.75 -31.41 -18.98
CA GLU A 416 -20.59 -30.29 -19.40
C GLU A 416 -21.31 -29.66 -18.21
N TYR A 417 -21.18 -28.37 -18.09
CA TYR A 417 -21.73 -27.58 -16.98
C TYR A 417 -22.39 -26.32 -17.53
N THR A 418 -23.33 -25.76 -16.77
CA THR A 418 -23.89 -24.45 -17.03
C THR A 418 -23.81 -23.57 -15.77
N ILE A 419 -23.59 -22.30 -16.00
CA ILE A 419 -23.60 -21.27 -14.93
C ILE A 419 -24.55 -20.17 -15.39
N ASP A 420 -25.63 -19.95 -14.63
CA ASP A 420 -26.47 -18.77 -14.86
C ASP A 420 -25.80 -17.53 -14.26
N PHE A 421 -25.39 -16.61 -15.12
CA PHE A 421 -24.80 -15.35 -14.71
C PHE A 421 -25.62 -14.21 -15.30
N LYS A 422 -26.26 -13.42 -14.42
CA LYS A 422 -27.15 -12.31 -14.79
C LYS A 422 -28.25 -12.68 -15.77
N GLY A 423 -28.85 -13.86 -15.63
CA GLY A 423 -29.97 -14.35 -16.48
C GLY A 423 -29.54 -14.92 -17.83
N LYS A 424 -28.23 -15.09 -18.06
CA LYS A 424 -27.68 -15.83 -19.21
C LYS A 424 -27.00 -17.10 -18.73
N ALA A 425 -27.46 -18.27 -19.28
CA ALA A 425 -26.82 -19.53 -19.01
C ALA A 425 -25.55 -19.65 -19.87
N TYR A 426 -24.38 -19.69 -19.25
CA TYR A 426 -23.10 -19.90 -19.89
C TYR A 426 -22.74 -21.38 -19.85
N GLU A 427 -22.46 -21.95 -21.04
CA GLU A 427 -21.98 -23.30 -21.18
C GLU A 427 -20.50 -23.40 -20.89
N VAL A 428 -20.10 -24.35 -20.04
CA VAL A 428 -18.71 -24.63 -19.68
C VAL A 428 -18.39 -26.07 -20.02
N LEU A 429 -17.54 -26.26 -21.01
CA LEU A 429 -17.02 -27.58 -21.38
C LEU A 429 -15.65 -27.78 -20.73
N PHE A 430 -15.45 -28.96 -20.12
CA PHE A 430 -14.21 -29.30 -19.42
C PHE A 430 -13.63 -30.58 -20.07
N GLU A 431 -12.46 -30.47 -20.67
CA GLU A 431 -11.82 -31.54 -21.41
C GLU A 431 -10.35 -31.70 -21.03
N GLU A 432 -9.81 -32.89 -21.20
CA GLU A 432 -8.38 -33.13 -21.13
C GLU A 432 -7.79 -33.22 -22.55
N LYS A 433 -6.87 -32.28 -22.86
CA LYS A 433 -6.18 -32.21 -24.16
C LYS A 433 -4.68 -32.08 -23.95
N ASN A 434 -3.91 -33.00 -24.58
CA ASN A 434 -2.44 -32.97 -24.53
C ASN A 434 -1.85 -32.92 -23.11
N GLY A 435 -2.50 -33.58 -22.13
CA GLY A 435 -2.08 -33.58 -20.73
C GLY A 435 -2.40 -32.29 -19.95
N ALA A 436 -3.14 -31.36 -20.55
CA ALA A 436 -3.67 -30.18 -19.90
C ALA A 436 -5.21 -30.27 -19.78
N LYS A 437 -5.74 -29.69 -18.71
CA LYS A 437 -7.19 -29.56 -18.50
C LYS A 437 -7.64 -28.22 -19.08
N VAL A 438 -8.66 -28.26 -19.96
CA VAL A 438 -9.10 -27.11 -20.75
C VAL A 438 -10.56 -26.81 -20.48
N PHE A 439 -10.87 -25.59 -20.12
CA PHE A 439 -12.22 -25.03 -20.06
C PHE A 439 -12.50 -24.25 -21.34
N SER A 440 -13.64 -24.51 -21.97
CA SER A 440 -14.11 -23.75 -23.14
C SER A 440 -15.56 -23.29 -22.94
N PHE A 441 -15.90 -22.19 -23.58
CA PHE A 441 -17.15 -21.45 -23.36
C PHE A 441 -17.86 -21.23 -24.72
N PRO A 442 -18.59 -22.24 -25.25
CA PRO A 442 -19.10 -22.22 -26.63
C PRO A 442 -20.07 -21.07 -26.93
N ASN A 443 -20.89 -20.68 -25.95
CA ASN A 443 -21.92 -19.62 -26.09
C ASN A 443 -21.50 -18.26 -25.47
N CYS A 444 -20.22 -18.12 -25.09
CA CYS A 444 -19.72 -16.86 -24.59
C CYS A 444 -19.33 -15.94 -25.76
N GLY A 445 -19.88 -14.75 -25.77
CA GLY A 445 -19.59 -13.70 -26.75
C GLY A 445 -18.47 -12.76 -26.31
N THR A 446 -18.53 -11.53 -26.82
CA THR A 446 -17.57 -10.46 -26.52
C THR A 446 -18.22 -9.26 -25.80
N GLY A 447 -19.45 -9.41 -25.35
CA GLY A 447 -20.17 -8.38 -24.62
C GLY A 447 -19.62 -8.13 -23.21
N LYS A 448 -20.01 -7.04 -22.59
CA LYS A 448 -19.54 -6.61 -21.25
C LYS A 448 -19.73 -7.74 -20.20
N ASP A 449 -20.89 -8.37 -20.18
CA ASP A 449 -21.18 -9.46 -19.24
C ASP A 449 -20.42 -10.75 -19.58
N ASP A 450 -20.16 -11.00 -20.87
CA ASP A 450 -19.35 -12.15 -21.31
C ASP A 450 -17.90 -12.02 -20.82
N ILE A 451 -17.31 -10.83 -20.96
CA ILE A 451 -15.95 -10.52 -20.48
C ILE A 451 -15.89 -10.66 -18.95
N LYS A 452 -16.89 -10.11 -18.24
CA LYS A 452 -16.96 -10.23 -16.79
C LYS A 452 -17.11 -11.68 -16.33
N PHE A 453 -17.94 -12.46 -16.99
CA PHE A 453 -18.07 -13.91 -16.72
C PHE A 453 -16.72 -14.63 -16.84
N ILE A 454 -16.01 -14.43 -17.96
CA ILE A 454 -14.68 -15.03 -18.18
C ILE A 454 -13.67 -14.60 -17.10
N SER A 455 -13.68 -13.33 -16.71
CA SER A 455 -12.82 -12.82 -15.64
C SER A 455 -13.10 -13.51 -14.29
N LEU A 456 -14.39 -13.66 -13.94
CA LEU A 456 -14.80 -14.37 -12.72
C LEU A 456 -14.46 -15.85 -12.79
N PHE A 457 -14.67 -16.50 -13.94
CA PHE A 457 -14.30 -17.92 -14.12
C PHE A 457 -12.78 -18.12 -14.05
N ARG A 458 -12.00 -17.19 -14.60
CA ARG A 458 -10.54 -17.18 -14.40
C ARG A 458 -10.18 -17.13 -12.91
N SER A 459 -10.89 -16.32 -12.12
CA SER A 459 -10.71 -16.28 -10.67
C SER A 459 -11.04 -17.63 -10.01
N VAL A 460 -12.09 -18.32 -10.44
CA VAL A 460 -12.42 -19.68 -9.99
C VAL A 460 -11.27 -20.65 -10.23
N VAL A 461 -10.69 -20.61 -11.43
CA VAL A 461 -9.54 -21.44 -11.79
C VAL A 461 -8.33 -21.13 -10.92
N ILE A 462 -7.99 -19.85 -10.77
CA ILE A 462 -6.88 -19.39 -9.91
C ILE A 462 -7.08 -19.86 -8.47
N LYS A 463 -8.27 -19.66 -7.88
CA LYS A 463 -8.58 -20.13 -6.53
C LYS A 463 -8.40 -21.63 -6.39
N SER A 464 -8.83 -22.40 -7.39
CA SER A 464 -8.75 -23.86 -7.33
C SER A 464 -7.33 -24.41 -7.41
N ILE A 465 -6.41 -23.64 -8.02
CA ILE A 465 -4.98 -23.99 -8.08
C ILE A 465 -4.23 -23.55 -6.82
N TYR A 466 -4.51 -22.33 -6.34
CA TYR A 466 -3.67 -21.67 -5.33
C TYR A 466 -4.28 -21.64 -3.92
N CYS A 467 -5.52 -22.08 -3.72
CA CYS A 467 -6.16 -22.07 -2.40
C CYS A 467 -5.42 -22.99 -1.42
N VAL A 468 -5.14 -22.45 -0.25
CA VAL A 468 -4.54 -23.16 0.90
C VAL A 468 -5.40 -23.02 2.15
N ALA A 469 -6.70 -22.75 1.98
CA ALA A 469 -7.66 -22.56 3.07
C ALA A 469 -7.23 -21.52 4.12
N CYS A 470 -6.63 -20.40 3.68
CA CYS A 470 -6.08 -19.37 4.58
C CYS A 470 -7.15 -18.55 5.33
N GLY A 471 -8.44 -18.82 5.15
CA GLY A 471 -9.54 -18.18 5.88
C GLY A 471 -9.95 -16.78 5.41
N VAL A 472 -9.14 -16.11 4.58
CA VAL A 472 -9.40 -14.71 4.19
C VAL A 472 -10.73 -14.55 3.44
N CYS A 473 -11.05 -15.49 2.53
CA CYS A 473 -12.34 -15.48 1.81
C CYS A 473 -13.53 -15.69 2.76
N VAL A 474 -13.37 -16.56 3.77
CA VAL A 474 -14.38 -16.87 4.79
C VAL A 474 -14.68 -15.64 5.63
N ALA A 475 -13.63 -15.01 6.18
CA ALA A 475 -13.75 -13.82 7.03
C ALA A 475 -14.46 -12.65 6.31
N ASN A 476 -14.31 -12.56 5.00
CA ASN A 476 -14.90 -11.48 4.19
C ASN A 476 -16.26 -11.84 3.56
N CYS A 477 -16.79 -13.02 3.82
CA CYS A 477 -18.09 -13.42 3.32
C CYS A 477 -19.21 -12.94 4.25
N SER A 478 -19.90 -11.88 3.88
CA SER A 478 -20.97 -11.28 4.69
C SER A 478 -22.17 -12.18 4.94
N THR A 479 -22.35 -13.22 4.12
CA THR A 479 -23.44 -14.19 4.27
C THR A 479 -22.99 -15.50 4.92
N GLY A 480 -21.68 -15.70 5.15
CA GLY A 480 -21.12 -16.93 5.66
C GLY A 480 -21.37 -18.15 4.77
N CYS A 481 -21.45 -17.93 3.46
CA CYS A 481 -21.72 -19.04 2.51
C CYS A 481 -20.48 -19.90 2.21
N ILE A 482 -19.29 -19.46 2.60
CA ILE A 482 -18.02 -20.17 2.35
C ILE A 482 -17.61 -20.95 3.59
N ASP A 483 -17.54 -22.27 3.49
CA ASP A 483 -17.04 -23.15 4.53
C ASP A 483 -15.80 -23.91 4.03
N MET A 484 -14.76 -23.98 4.86
CA MET A 484 -13.48 -24.64 4.55
C MET A 484 -13.04 -25.65 5.62
N HIS A 485 -13.86 -25.95 6.64
CA HIS A 485 -13.47 -26.84 7.73
C HIS A 485 -13.27 -28.29 7.27
N ASP A 486 -14.24 -28.85 6.51
CA ASP A 486 -14.16 -30.22 5.97
C ASP A 486 -14.00 -30.22 4.44
N GLY A 487 -13.18 -29.33 3.92
CA GLY A 487 -13.07 -29.03 2.50
C GLY A 487 -13.99 -27.89 2.08
N LEU A 488 -13.71 -27.31 0.92
CA LEU A 488 -14.47 -26.18 0.41
C LEU A 488 -15.91 -26.57 0.09
N LYS A 489 -16.86 -25.84 0.66
CA LYS A 489 -18.30 -25.88 0.36
C LYS A 489 -18.88 -24.48 0.23
N ILE A 490 -19.66 -24.26 -0.81
CA ILE A 490 -20.41 -23.01 -1.01
C ILE A 490 -21.89 -23.32 -0.86
N SER A 491 -22.51 -22.71 0.16
CA SER A 491 -23.95 -22.91 0.42
C SER A 491 -24.81 -21.98 -0.44
N ASP A 492 -26.11 -22.26 -0.45
CA ASP A 492 -27.16 -21.47 -1.12
C ASP A 492 -27.36 -20.05 -0.54
N LYS A 493 -26.70 -19.73 0.56
CA LYS A 493 -26.66 -18.37 1.10
C LYS A 493 -25.83 -17.39 0.26
N CYS A 494 -25.14 -17.87 -0.77
CA CYS A 494 -24.34 -17.03 -1.65
C CYS A 494 -25.23 -16.05 -2.44
N ILE A 495 -24.98 -14.76 -2.29
CA ILE A 495 -25.70 -13.68 -3.00
C ILE A 495 -24.95 -13.18 -4.25
N HIS A 496 -23.94 -13.90 -4.69
CA HIS A 496 -23.12 -13.56 -5.88
C HIS A 496 -22.55 -12.13 -5.85
N CYS A 497 -22.11 -11.64 -4.68
CA CYS A 497 -21.51 -10.31 -4.53
C CYS A 497 -20.09 -10.21 -5.07
N TYR A 498 -19.46 -11.32 -5.41
CA TYR A 498 -18.11 -11.48 -5.99
C TYR A 498 -16.95 -11.01 -5.10
N GLN A 499 -17.18 -10.53 -3.89
CA GLN A 499 -16.13 -10.05 -2.97
C GLN A 499 -15.03 -11.09 -2.73
N CYS A 500 -15.38 -12.37 -2.68
CA CYS A 500 -14.38 -13.44 -2.56
C CYS A 500 -13.43 -13.52 -3.77
N HIS A 501 -13.78 -12.98 -4.93
CA HIS A 501 -12.94 -12.94 -6.13
C HIS A 501 -12.04 -11.70 -6.20
N ASP A 502 -12.34 -10.66 -5.41
CA ASP A 502 -11.58 -9.41 -5.39
C ASP A 502 -10.39 -9.45 -4.43
N ILE A 503 -10.29 -10.51 -3.59
CA ILE A 503 -9.21 -10.65 -2.61
C ILE A 503 -7.86 -10.67 -3.33
N HIS A 504 -7.18 -9.53 -3.34
CA HIS A 504 -5.91 -9.31 -4.01
C HIS A 504 -5.86 -9.98 -5.39
N GLU A 505 -6.79 -9.58 -6.26
CA GLU A 505 -6.96 -10.16 -7.60
C GLU A 505 -7.01 -11.68 -7.59
N HIS A 506 -8.12 -12.19 -7.09
CA HIS A 506 -8.56 -13.59 -7.12
C HIS A 506 -8.13 -14.44 -5.92
N CYS A 507 -6.87 -14.42 -5.49
CA CYS A 507 -6.38 -15.24 -4.39
C CYS A 507 -5.11 -14.62 -3.77
N LEU A 508 -5.10 -14.51 -2.45
CA LEU A 508 -3.98 -13.90 -1.72
C LEU A 508 -2.64 -14.62 -1.97
N ARG A 509 -2.65 -15.97 -1.98
CA ARG A 509 -1.45 -16.75 -2.29
C ARG A 509 -1.00 -16.52 -3.74
N TYR A 510 -1.91 -16.57 -4.69
CA TYR A 510 -1.61 -16.30 -6.09
C TYR A 510 -0.92 -14.93 -6.25
N ASN A 511 -1.48 -13.89 -5.64
CA ASN A 511 -0.90 -12.57 -5.69
C ASN A 511 0.53 -12.53 -5.15
N SER A 512 0.79 -13.26 -4.05
CA SER A 512 2.11 -13.28 -3.40
C SER A 512 3.19 -14.02 -4.21
N ILE A 513 2.82 -15.07 -4.96
CA ILE A 513 3.79 -15.95 -5.62
C ILE A 513 3.71 -15.96 -7.15
N ARG A 514 2.76 -15.21 -7.76
CA ARG A 514 2.66 -15.14 -9.22
C ARG A 514 3.94 -14.60 -9.84
N ASN A 515 4.41 -15.25 -10.91
CA ASN A 515 5.42 -14.69 -11.80
C ASN A 515 4.72 -13.86 -12.87
N LYS A 516 5.27 -12.71 -13.16
CA LYS A 516 4.89 -11.97 -14.36
C LYS A 516 5.45 -12.73 -15.57
N VAL A 517 4.58 -13.33 -16.36
CA VAL A 517 4.92 -13.82 -17.68
C VAL A 517 4.61 -12.67 -18.65
N GLY A 518 5.59 -11.83 -18.89
CA GLY A 518 5.56 -10.85 -19.96
C GLY A 518 6.89 -10.94 -20.68
N GLY A 519 6.94 -11.63 -21.81
CA GLY A 519 7.95 -11.34 -22.83
C GLY A 519 7.69 -9.90 -23.28
N GLU A 520 8.75 -9.07 -23.36
CA GLU A 520 8.64 -7.70 -23.84
C GLU A 520 8.02 -7.72 -25.25
N LYS A 521 6.76 -7.27 -25.35
CA LYS A 521 6.14 -7.03 -26.64
C LYS A 521 6.88 -5.90 -27.32
N LYS A 522 7.49 -6.14 -28.46
CA LYS A 522 8.04 -5.08 -29.30
C LYS A 522 6.93 -4.09 -29.64
N MET A 523 7.15 -2.84 -29.30
CA MET A 523 6.19 -1.76 -29.48
C MET A 523 6.38 -1.07 -30.82
N LYS A 524 5.27 -0.79 -31.52
CA LYS A 524 5.25 -0.02 -32.78
C LYS A 524 4.88 1.43 -32.49
N GLY A 525 5.45 2.36 -33.24
CA GLY A 525 5.06 3.77 -33.22
C GLY A 525 5.63 4.58 -32.05
N LEU A 526 6.81 4.21 -31.55
CA LEU A 526 7.46 4.89 -30.42
C LEU A 526 8.16 6.22 -30.80
N ASP A 527 8.26 6.63 -32.04
CA ASP A 527 8.95 7.88 -32.47
C ASP A 527 8.03 8.86 -33.20
N ARG A 528 6.76 8.95 -32.77
CA ARG A 528 5.71 9.76 -33.43
C ARG A 528 5.94 11.25 -33.38
N TYR A 529 6.68 11.72 -32.36
CA TYR A 529 6.98 13.15 -32.19
C TYR A 529 8.33 13.54 -32.80
N PHE A 530 8.98 12.62 -33.52
CA PHE A 530 10.31 12.78 -34.05
C PHE A 530 11.30 13.29 -32.98
N SER A 531 12.30 14.07 -33.34
CA SER A 531 13.21 14.68 -32.36
C SER A 531 12.74 16.05 -31.81
N PHE A 532 11.54 16.48 -32.16
CA PHE A 532 11.09 17.85 -31.86
C PHE A 532 10.50 17.99 -30.45
N GLY A 533 9.83 16.94 -29.96
CA GLY A 533 9.02 17.03 -28.75
C GLY A 533 7.94 18.12 -28.88
N ILE A 534 7.37 18.52 -27.76
CA ILE A 534 6.36 19.58 -27.69
C ILE A 534 6.85 20.67 -26.73
N ARG A 535 6.49 21.90 -27.01
CA ARG A 535 6.82 23.06 -26.19
C ARG A 535 5.56 23.76 -25.69
N LYS A 536 5.63 24.30 -24.46
CA LYS A 536 4.51 25.04 -23.87
C LYS A 536 4.04 26.20 -24.78
N ASN A 537 4.95 26.96 -25.37
CA ASN A 537 4.58 28.09 -26.24
C ASN A 537 3.76 27.66 -27.47
N TRP A 538 3.91 26.45 -28.00
CA TRP A 538 3.04 25.95 -29.07
C TRP A 538 1.63 25.71 -28.57
N MET A 539 1.50 25.17 -27.34
CA MET A 539 0.20 24.97 -26.68
C MET A 539 -0.46 26.30 -26.32
N ASP A 540 0.32 27.28 -25.83
CA ASP A 540 -0.19 28.62 -25.50
C ASP A 540 -0.87 29.25 -26.71
N LEU A 541 -0.24 29.25 -27.85
CA LEU A 541 -0.78 29.79 -29.09
C LEU A 541 -1.98 28.99 -29.61
N TYR A 542 -1.94 27.64 -29.48
CA TYR A 542 -3.05 26.78 -29.88
C TYR A 542 -4.30 27.01 -29.01
N PHE A 543 -4.10 27.18 -27.70
CA PHE A 543 -5.20 27.48 -26.75
C PHE A 543 -5.75 28.91 -26.98
N GLN A 544 -4.88 29.90 -27.21
CA GLN A 544 -5.32 31.29 -27.54
C GLN A 544 -6.16 31.37 -28.82
N ASP A 545 -5.81 30.56 -29.80
CA ASP A 545 -6.52 30.46 -31.07
C ASP A 545 -7.83 29.65 -30.97
N GLY A 546 -8.07 29.00 -29.85
CA GLY A 546 -9.20 28.06 -29.65
C GLY A 546 -9.09 26.84 -30.55
N GLY A 547 -7.91 26.49 -31.02
CA GLY A 547 -7.62 25.30 -31.84
C GLY A 547 -8.23 25.38 -33.24
N SER A 548 -8.44 26.57 -33.79
CA SER A 548 -9.07 26.76 -35.10
C SER A 548 -8.25 26.18 -36.25
N SER A 549 -8.86 25.97 -37.41
CA SER A 549 -8.14 25.50 -38.60
C SER A 549 -7.15 26.52 -39.12
N GLU A 550 -7.32 27.80 -38.77
CA GLU A 550 -6.45 28.91 -39.19
C GLU A 550 -5.10 28.84 -38.47
N PHE A 551 -5.03 28.26 -37.26
CA PHE A 551 -3.79 28.05 -36.54
C PHE A 551 -2.68 27.47 -37.43
N TRP A 552 -2.99 26.49 -38.26
CA TRP A 552 -2.03 25.79 -39.10
C TRP A 552 -1.45 26.64 -40.26
N ASN A 553 -2.12 27.73 -40.60
CA ASN A 553 -1.77 28.64 -41.69
C ASN A 553 -1.21 29.96 -41.19
N THR A 554 -1.21 30.23 -39.88
CA THR A 554 -0.67 31.44 -39.26
C THR A 554 0.84 31.34 -39.11
N ASP A 555 1.56 32.43 -39.42
CA ASP A 555 3.01 32.54 -39.23
C ASP A 555 3.35 32.95 -37.78
N GLY A 556 4.53 32.61 -37.30
CA GLY A 556 5.06 33.08 -36.01
C GLY A 556 4.97 32.11 -34.83
N HIS A 557 4.19 31.03 -34.90
CA HIS A 557 4.11 30.04 -33.81
C HIS A 557 5.26 29.01 -33.79
N GLY A 558 6.20 29.05 -34.71
CA GLY A 558 7.39 28.16 -34.78
C GLY A 558 7.09 26.74 -35.27
N VAL A 559 5.84 26.43 -35.61
CA VAL A 559 5.39 25.09 -36.10
C VAL A 559 5.25 25.13 -37.64
N VAL A 560 6.22 25.66 -38.33
CA VAL A 560 6.13 25.91 -39.78
C VAL A 560 6.60 24.74 -40.65
N ALA A 561 7.56 23.93 -40.20
CA ALA A 561 8.07 22.83 -41.02
C ALA A 561 7.11 21.62 -40.95
N ASN A 562 6.86 20.94 -42.08
CA ASN A 562 5.94 19.80 -42.18
C ASN A 562 6.15 18.76 -41.09
N LYS A 563 7.37 18.36 -40.75
CA LYS A 563 7.64 17.41 -39.67
C LYS A 563 7.32 17.94 -38.30
N LYS A 564 7.45 19.27 -38.04
CA LYS A 564 7.02 19.86 -36.75
C LYS A 564 5.49 19.92 -36.66
N LYS A 565 4.80 20.24 -37.75
CA LYS A 565 3.34 20.18 -37.84
C LYS A 565 2.84 18.75 -37.60
N ASP A 566 3.51 17.74 -38.16
CA ASP A 566 3.16 16.33 -37.94
C ASP A 566 3.36 15.90 -36.48
N ALA A 567 4.48 16.28 -35.87
CA ALA A 567 4.76 15.99 -34.47
C ALA A 567 3.70 16.64 -33.55
N PHE A 568 3.36 17.90 -33.79
CA PHE A 568 2.38 18.61 -33.00
C PHE A 568 0.96 18.06 -33.19
N LEU A 569 0.55 17.79 -34.44
CA LEU A 569 -0.74 17.15 -34.72
C LEU A 569 -0.85 15.76 -34.07
N ASN A 570 0.21 14.96 -34.10
CA ASN A 570 0.20 13.67 -33.43
C ASN A 570 0.02 13.83 -31.92
N PHE A 571 0.71 14.79 -31.29
CA PHE A 571 0.52 15.09 -29.88
C PHE A 571 -0.92 15.52 -29.57
N LEU A 572 -1.49 16.42 -30.35
CA LEU A 572 -2.88 16.85 -30.16
C LEU A 572 -3.87 15.68 -30.26
N LYS A 573 -3.66 14.77 -31.21
CA LYS A 573 -4.46 13.53 -31.33
C LYS A 573 -4.30 12.62 -30.14
N ASP A 574 -3.07 12.42 -29.72
CA ASP A 574 -2.71 11.50 -28.62
C ASP A 574 -3.20 12.04 -27.27
N ALA A 575 -3.19 13.37 -27.09
CA ALA A 575 -3.77 14.04 -25.94
C ALA A 575 -5.31 14.12 -25.98
N GLY A 576 -5.95 13.71 -27.07
CA GLY A 576 -7.40 13.78 -27.24
C GLY A 576 -7.95 15.18 -27.57
N LEU A 577 -7.08 16.11 -27.98
CA LEU A 577 -7.46 17.51 -28.21
C LEU A 577 -8.13 17.75 -29.58
N VAL A 578 -8.02 16.83 -30.53
CA VAL A 578 -8.59 16.98 -31.87
C VAL A 578 -9.34 15.73 -32.32
N THR A 579 -10.40 15.97 -33.07
CA THR A 579 -11.18 14.96 -33.80
C THR A 579 -11.07 15.19 -35.30
N TYR A 580 -10.98 14.08 -36.07
CA TYR A 580 -10.87 14.17 -37.53
C TYR A 580 -12.23 14.28 -38.18
N ASN A 581 -12.44 15.39 -38.88
CA ASN A 581 -13.66 15.65 -39.64
C ASN A 581 -13.43 15.50 -41.15
N LYS A 582 -13.98 14.43 -41.75
CA LYS A 582 -13.85 14.14 -43.18
C LYS A 582 -14.54 15.17 -44.08
N THR A 583 -15.58 15.86 -43.58
CA THR A 583 -16.40 16.82 -44.37
C THR A 583 -15.74 18.18 -44.54
N ASN A 584 -14.75 18.51 -43.74
CA ASN A 584 -14.01 19.74 -43.84
C ASN A 584 -13.13 19.75 -45.10
N GLY A 585 -13.16 20.88 -45.81
CA GLY A 585 -12.21 21.17 -46.90
C GLY A 585 -10.81 21.40 -46.37
N GLY A 586 -9.82 21.27 -47.25
CA GLY A 586 -8.42 21.55 -46.90
C GLY A 586 -7.53 20.30 -46.73
N ASP A 587 -6.35 20.49 -46.11
CA ASP A 587 -5.34 19.48 -45.93
C ASP A 587 -5.53 18.61 -44.68
N LYS A 588 -4.58 17.71 -44.39
CA LYS A 588 -4.63 16.84 -43.23
C LYS A 588 -4.62 17.57 -41.86
N TYR A 589 -4.15 18.81 -41.83
CA TYR A 589 -4.10 19.59 -40.60
C TYR A 589 -5.44 20.29 -40.33
N THR A 590 -5.98 20.98 -41.33
CA THR A 590 -7.22 21.73 -41.23
C THR A 590 -8.47 20.85 -41.08
N LYS A 591 -8.37 19.55 -41.37
CA LYS A 591 -9.42 18.54 -41.13
C LYS A 591 -9.52 18.08 -39.67
N ASN A 592 -8.64 18.51 -38.81
CA ASN A 592 -8.72 18.20 -37.39
C ASN A 592 -9.29 19.40 -36.63
N GLU A 593 -10.41 19.19 -35.96
CA GLU A 593 -11.13 20.18 -35.16
C GLU A 593 -10.94 19.92 -33.67
N PRO A 594 -11.04 20.98 -32.82
CA PRO A 594 -11.04 20.79 -31.39
C PRO A 594 -12.13 19.83 -30.92
N SER A 595 -11.76 18.83 -30.12
CA SER A 595 -12.71 17.94 -29.45
C SER A 595 -13.47 18.67 -28.34
N ASP A 596 -14.53 18.04 -27.80
CA ASP A 596 -15.23 18.57 -26.63
C ASP A 596 -14.30 18.57 -25.40
N PHE A 597 -13.40 17.58 -25.30
CA PHE A 597 -12.34 17.57 -24.33
C PHE A 597 -11.41 18.80 -24.46
N ALA A 598 -10.99 19.16 -25.68
CA ALA A 598 -10.18 20.36 -25.91
C ALA A 598 -10.90 21.64 -25.51
N ARG A 599 -12.20 21.77 -25.86
CA ARG A 599 -13.01 22.95 -25.48
C ARG A 599 -13.07 23.14 -23.98
N LYS A 600 -13.20 22.02 -23.23
CA LYS A 600 -13.14 22.05 -21.76
C LYS A 600 -11.76 22.49 -21.24
N LEU A 601 -10.68 22.00 -21.84
CA LEU A 601 -9.34 22.38 -21.42
C LEU A 601 -9.01 23.85 -21.75
N PHE A 602 -9.57 24.42 -22.81
CA PHE A 602 -9.40 25.84 -23.12
C PHE A 602 -9.95 26.76 -22.02
N GLU A 603 -10.98 26.32 -21.26
CA GLU A 603 -11.50 27.05 -20.11
C GLU A 603 -10.48 27.18 -18.99
N TYR A 604 -9.62 26.14 -18.81
CA TYR A 604 -8.54 26.12 -17.81
C TYR A 604 -7.32 26.92 -18.25
N GLY A 605 -7.08 27.03 -19.56
CA GLY A 605 -5.89 27.64 -20.12
C GLY A 605 -4.65 26.74 -20.11
N SER A 606 -3.65 27.12 -20.89
CA SER A 606 -2.40 26.37 -21.10
C SER A 606 -1.42 26.45 -19.92
N ASP A 607 -1.68 27.32 -18.93
CA ASP A 607 -0.89 27.41 -17.69
C ASP A 607 -1.37 26.44 -16.60
N SER A 608 -2.58 25.86 -16.76
CA SER A 608 -3.20 25.01 -15.76
C SER A 608 -2.53 23.63 -15.67
N ASP A 609 -2.07 23.26 -14.48
CA ASP A 609 -1.59 21.89 -14.19
C ASP A 609 -2.69 20.84 -14.38
N ILE A 610 -3.96 21.18 -14.09
CA ILE A 610 -5.13 20.33 -14.34
C ILE A 610 -5.22 19.98 -15.83
N ALA A 611 -5.09 20.97 -16.73
CA ALA A 611 -5.15 20.72 -18.17
C ALA A 611 -4.03 19.77 -18.64
N TRP A 612 -2.79 19.98 -18.16
CA TRP A 612 -1.66 19.10 -18.50
C TRP A 612 -1.78 17.71 -17.90
N ALA A 613 -2.33 17.59 -16.69
CA ALA A 613 -2.56 16.30 -16.06
C ALA A 613 -3.65 15.49 -16.78
N LEU A 614 -4.76 16.13 -17.21
CA LEU A 614 -5.79 15.49 -18.04
C LEU A 614 -5.23 15.03 -19.39
N MET A 615 -4.42 15.85 -20.04
CA MET A 615 -3.70 15.44 -21.26
C MET A 615 -2.79 14.24 -21.00
N LEU A 616 -2.08 14.21 -19.87
CA LEU A 616 -1.19 13.09 -19.51
C LEU A 616 -1.98 11.79 -19.28
N CYS A 617 -3.20 11.86 -18.71
CA CYS A 617 -4.06 10.68 -18.60
C CYS A 617 -4.30 10.05 -19.99
N ASN A 618 -4.65 10.84 -21.01
CA ASN A 618 -4.86 10.33 -22.36
C ASN A 618 -3.56 9.87 -23.03
N LEU A 619 -2.50 10.66 -22.93
CA LEU A 619 -1.18 10.36 -23.48
C LEU A 619 -0.62 9.04 -22.95
N SER A 620 -0.89 8.69 -21.70
CA SER A 620 -0.40 7.45 -21.06
C SER A 620 -0.89 6.16 -21.74
N TYR A 621 -1.90 6.25 -22.61
CA TYR A 621 -2.39 5.14 -23.43
C TYR A 621 -1.75 5.10 -24.84
N THR A 622 -0.86 6.05 -25.16
CA THR A 622 -0.12 6.08 -26.43
C THR A 622 1.22 5.37 -26.30
N PRO A 623 1.80 4.83 -27.38
CA PRO A 623 2.99 3.99 -27.28
C PRO A 623 4.17 4.63 -26.53
N GLU A 624 4.51 5.90 -26.84
CA GLU A 624 5.67 6.57 -26.23
C GLU A 624 5.48 6.85 -24.75
N PHE A 625 4.35 7.44 -24.36
CA PHE A 625 4.08 7.76 -22.96
C PHE A 625 3.76 6.49 -22.14
N ASN A 626 3.09 5.50 -22.74
CA ASN A 626 2.86 4.21 -22.09
C ASN A 626 4.18 3.54 -21.74
N TRP A 627 5.11 3.51 -22.72
CA TRP A 627 6.44 2.99 -22.47
C TRP A 627 7.15 3.77 -21.36
N PHE A 628 7.12 5.10 -21.42
CA PHE A 628 7.81 5.95 -20.46
C PHE A 628 7.30 5.73 -19.03
N VAL A 629 5.98 5.81 -18.82
CA VAL A 629 5.40 5.66 -17.47
C VAL A 629 5.52 4.25 -16.90
N LYS A 630 5.64 3.23 -17.76
CA LYS A 630 5.78 1.83 -17.33
C LYS A 630 7.23 1.41 -17.08
N ASN A 631 8.21 2.03 -17.74
CA ASN A 631 9.60 1.56 -17.71
C ASN A 631 10.55 2.50 -16.96
N VAL A 632 10.26 3.79 -16.89
CA VAL A 632 11.05 4.73 -16.09
C VAL A 632 10.64 4.65 -14.63
N THR A 633 11.52 4.06 -13.81
CA THR A 633 11.25 3.87 -12.37
C THR A 633 11.18 5.23 -11.64
N PRO A 634 10.15 5.48 -10.82
CA PRO A 634 10.08 6.69 -10.01
C PRO A 634 11.29 6.85 -9.08
N HIS A 635 11.73 8.09 -8.89
CA HIS A 635 12.84 8.50 -8.03
C HIS A 635 14.22 7.90 -8.40
N GLU A 636 14.32 7.20 -9.54
CA GLU A 636 15.58 6.74 -10.08
C GLU A 636 16.10 7.76 -11.09
N THR A 637 17.32 8.25 -10.89
CA THR A 637 17.96 9.19 -11.81
C THR A 637 18.46 8.47 -13.06
N ILE A 638 17.98 8.92 -14.22
CA ILE A 638 18.29 8.33 -15.53
C ILE A 638 18.96 9.36 -16.43
N THR A 639 19.99 8.94 -17.14
CA THR A 639 20.62 9.73 -18.20
C THR A 639 19.97 9.48 -19.56
N PRO A 640 20.10 10.40 -20.53
CA PRO A 640 19.63 10.18 -21.90
C PRO A 640 20.20 8.93 -22.57
N ASP A 641 21.42 8.53 -22.22
CA ASP A 641 22.04 7.34 -22.78
C ASP A 641 21.49 6.06 -22.16
N GLN A 642 21.18 6.06 -20.87
CA GLN A 642 20.45 4.95 -20.22
C GLN A 642 19.04 4.81 -20.81
N MET A 643 18.32 5.90 -21.05
CA MET A 643 17.02 5.87 -21.73
C MET A 643 17.11 5.25 -23.14
N LYS A 644 18.11 5.62 -23.92
CA LYS A 644 18.36 5.03 -25.26
C LYS A 644 18.66 3.53 -25.15
N TYR A 645 19.41 3.13 -24.12
CA TYR A 645 19.71 1.72 -23.86
C TYR A 645 18.45 0.92 -23.54
N MET A 646 17.55 1.45 -22.68
CA MET A 646 16.27 0.83 -22.35
C MET A 646 15.35 0.64 -23.57
N LEU A 647 15.49 1.49 -24.59
CA LEU A 647 14.71 1.41 -25.84
C LEU A 647 15.25 0.36 -26.83
N VAL A 648 16.46 -0.21 -26.63
CA VAL A 648 17.07 -1.17 -27.56
C VAL A 648 16.21 -2.41 -27.75
N ASP A 649 15.66 -2.97 -26.68
CA ASP A 649 14.93 -4.22 -26.71
C ASP A 649 13.45 -4.06 -27.12
N VAL A 650 12.95 -2.82 -27.11
CA VAL A 650 11.54 -2.49 -27.31
C VAL A 650 11.24 -2.02 -28.74
N MET A 651 12.20 -1.34 -29.38
CA MET A 651 12.00 -0.78 -30.74
C MET A 651 12.27 -1.81 -31.82
N GLU A 652 11.26 -2.01 -32.68
CA GLU A 652 11.37 -2.86 -33.86
C GLU A 652 12.13 -2.14 -35.00
N ASN A 653 13.08 -2.82 -35.64
CA ASN A 653 13.77 -2.34 -36.86
C ASN A 653 14.59 -1.05 -36.76
N ASP A 654 14.98 -0.60 -35.58
CA ASP A 654 15.82 0.57 -35.40
C ASP A 654 17.34 0.25 -35.62
N THR A 655 17.68 -0.28 -36.79
CA THR A 655 19.04 -0.72 -37.11
C THR A 655 20.07 0.41 -37.13
N LYS A 656 19.63 1.67 -37.29
CA LYS A 656 20.51 2.86 -37.30
C LYS A 656 20.48 3.65 -36.00
N GLY A 657 19.71 3.24 -34.99
CA GLY A 657 19.55 3.94 -33.71
C GLY A 657 18.88 5.32 -33.83
N LEU A 658 18.24 5.64 -34.97
CA LEU A 658 17.59 6.93 -35.18
C LEU A 658 16.31 7.08 -34.39
N GLY A 659 15.52 6.01 -34.29
CA GLY A 659 14.26 6.01 -33.52
C GLY A 659 14.51 6.24 -32.02
N LYS A 660 15.44 5.52 -31.41
CA LYS A 660 15.84 5.71 -30.01
C LYS A 660 16.31 7.12 -29.71
N ARG A 661 17.08 7.70 -30.64
CA ARG A 661 17.54 9.08 -30.53
C ARG A 661 16.35 10.06 -30.61
N ASN A 662 15.43 9.84 -31.56
CA ASN A 662 14.23 10.68 -31.70
C ASN A 662 13.38 10.67 -30.41
N VAL A 663 13.12 9.50 -29.84
CA VAL A 663 12.37 9.39 -28.57
C VAL A 663 13.07 10.13 -27.44
N SER A 664 14.37 9.90 -27.26
CA SER A 664 15.16 10.59 -26.23
C SER A 664 15.18 12.11 -26.41
N ASP A 665 15.34 12.59 -27.65
CA ASP A 665 15.34 14.02 -27.97
C ASP A 665 13.95 14.65 -27.80
N ALA A 666 12.87 13.92 -28.13
CA ALA A 666 11.50 14.37 -27.93
C ALA A 666 11.17 14.52 -26.44
N PHE A 667 11.49 13.50 -25.62
CA PHE A 667 11.28 13.58 -24.18
C PHE A 667 12.14 14.65 -23.51
N LYS A 668 13.39 14.83 -23.93
CA LYS A 668 14.21 15.96 -23.45
C LYS A 668 13.46 17.29 -23.58
N ILE A 669 12.87 17.58 -24.73
CA ILE A 669 12.14 18.82 -24.98
C ILE A 669 10.81 18.84 -24.16
N LEU A 670 10.07 17.76 -24.19
CA LEU A 670 8.83 17.60 -23.42
C LEU A 670 9.05 17.88 -21.92
N LEU A 671 10.03 17.25 -21.32
CA LEU A 671 10.30 17.35 -19.88
C LEU A 671 10.86 18.72 -19.48
N THR A 672 11.66 19.37 -20.34
CA THR A 672 12.27 20.68 -20.02
C THR A 672 11.40 21.88 -20.43
N LYS A 673 10.50 21.73 -21.42
CA LYS A 673 9.76 22.85 -22.02
C LYS A 673 8.25 22.79 -21.83
N THR A 674 7.74 21.87 -21.02
CA THR A 674 6.32 21.77 -20.68
C THR A 674 6.10 21.53 -19.17
N PRO A 675 4.93 21.87 -18.63
CA PRO A 675 4.54 21.55 -17.26
C PRO A 675 4.54 20.05 -16.93
N LEU A 676 4.52 19.17 -17.93
CA LEU A 676 4.60 17.72 -17.71
C LEU A 676 5.87 17.32 -16.95
N GLY A 677 7.00 18.00 -17.18
CA GLY A 677 8.27 17.68 -16.53
C GLY A 677 8.27 17.98 -15.05
N ASP A 678 8.38 19.23 -14.69
CA ASP A 678 8.60 19.66 -13.31
C ASP A 678 7.30 19.80 -12.50
N VAL A 679 6.24 20.35 -13.08
CA VAL A 679 4.98 20.64 -12.38
C VAL A 679 4.20 19.35 -12.10
N ILE A 680 4.01 18.52 -13.12
CA ILE A 680 3.30 17.21 -12.99
C ILE A 680 4.22 16.11 -12.44
N GLY A 681 5.55 16.31 -12.54
CA GLY A 681 6.52 15.35 -12.03
C GLY A 681 6.84 14.19 -12.99
N LEU A 682 6.45 14.28 -14.26
CA LEU A 682 6.79 13.25 -15.24
C LEU A 682 8.32 13.10 -15.40
N GLY A 683 9.10 14.18 -15.19
CA GLY A 683 10.55 14.13 -15.19
C GLY A 683 11.18 15.44 -14.76
N LYS A 684 11.66 15.53 -13.52
CA LYS A 684 12.52 16.63 -13.07
C LYS A 684 13.90 16.50 -13.70
N CYS A 685 14.36 17.55 -14.38
CA CYS A 685 15.55 17.54 -15.23
C CYS A 685 16.70 18.35 -14.64
N ASP A 686 17.90 17.76 -14.69
CA ASP A 686 19.16 18.50 -14.60
C ASP A 686 19.66 18.76 -16.03
N TYR A 687 19.65 20.05 -16.45
CA TYR A 687 19.98 20.43 -17.82
C TYR A 687 20.62 21.82 -17.93
N GLU A 688 21.36 22.03 -19.03
CA GLU A 688 21.91 23.33 -19.41
C GLU A 688 21.25 23.86 -20.68
N GLU A 689 20.99 25.15 -20.73
CA GLU A 689 20.53 25.86 -21.91
C GLU A 689 21.63 26.78 -22.44
N LYS A 690 21.92 26.69 -23.73
CA LYS A 690 22.86 27.56 -24.44
C LYS A 690 22.24 28.02 -25.74
N VAL A 691 22.53 29.25 -26.13
CA VAL A 691 22.18 29.74 -27.46
C VAL A 691 23.39 29.51 -28.36
N ASN A 692 23.20 28.80 -29.49
CA ASN A 692 24.26 28.54 -30.43
C ASN A 692 24.57 29.79 -31.30
N ALA A 693 25.65 29.72 -32.09
CA ALA A 693 26.08 30.83 -32.97
C ALA A 693 25.01 31.25 -34.01
N SER A 694 24.01 30.40 -34.26
CA SER A 694 22.85 30.67 -35.15
C SER A 694 21.63 31.23 -34.43
N GLY A 695 21.73 31.54 -33.14
CA GLY A 695 20.62 32.10 -32.34
C GLY A 695 19.58 31.05 -31.89
N ASN A 696 19.86 29.74 -32.05
CA ASN A 696 18.93 28.68 -31.63
C ASN A 696 19.27 28.21 -30.21
N GLU A 697 18.23 27.96 -29.41
CA GLU A 697 18.35 27.29 -28.10
C GLU A 697 18.80 25.84 -28.27
N VAL A 698 19.83 25.47 -27.54
CA VAL A 698 20.35 24.10 -27.45
C VAL A 698 20.24 23.65 -26.00
N ILE A 699 19.44 22.62 -25.76
CA ILE A 699 19.26 22.00 -24.44
C ILE A 699 20.18 20.78 -24.35
N THR A 700 21.03 20.76 -23.35
CA THR A 700 21.83 19.60 -22.95
C THR A 700 21.23 19.02 -21.67
N LEU A 701 20.58 17.86 -21.77
CA LEU A 701 20.01 17.13 -20.63
C LEU A 701 21.10 16.23 -20.02
N ASN A 702 21.45 16.46 -18.77
CA ASN A 702 22.42 15.65 -18.03
C ASN A 702 21.74 14.40 -17.45
N SER A 703 20.65 14.61 -16.75
CA SER A 703 19.85 13.53 -16.15
C SER A 703 18.42 14.01 -15.86
N PHE A 704 17.53 13.06 -15.56
CA PHE A 704 16.19 13.33 -15.08
C PHE A 704 15.71 12.18 -14.19
N TYR A 705 14.68 12.44 -13.38
CA TYR A 705 13.99 11.42 -12.61
C TYR A 705 12.48 11.74 -12.54
N ARG A 706 11.65 10.70 -12.47
CA ARG A 706 10.21 10.86 -12.24
C ARG A 706 9.97 11.19 -10.77
N ASP A 707 9.13 12.19 -10.51
CA ASP A 707 8.73 12.62 -9.19
C ASP A 707 7.21 12.45 -9.00
N THR A 708 6.72 12.66 -7.81
CA THR A 708 5.30 12.66 -7.48
C THR A 708 4.67 13.99 -7.90
N TRP A 709 3.45 13.96 -8.46
CA TRP A 709 2.67 15.19 -8.64
C TRP A 709 2.33 15.78 -7.28
N GLY A 710 2.87 16.96 -6.96
CA GLY A 710 2.88 17.52 -5.62
C GLY A 710 1.50 17.92 -5.07
N ASN A 711 0.54 18.26 -5.95
CA ASN A 711 -0.83 18.62 -5.54
C ASN A 711 -1.85 18.03 -6.52
N PRO A 712 -2.09 16.72 -6.49
CA PRO A 712 -2.98 16.04 -7.42
C PRO A 712 -4.43 16.49 -7.22
N ASN A 713 -5.07 16.95 -8.31
CA ASN A 713 -6.49 17.28 -8.30
C ASN A 713 -7.32 15.99 -8.24
N PRO A 714 -8.26 15.86 -7.27
CA PRO A 714 -9.04 14.63 -7.08
C PRO A 714 -9.88 14.23 -8.31
N GLU A 715 -10.49 15.17 -9.00
CA GLU A 715 -11.34 14.91 -10.16
C GLU A 715 -10.51 14.42 -11.37
N VAL A 716 -9.27 14.91 -11.52
CA VAL A 716 -8.32 14.35 -12.52
C VAL A 716 -7.97 12.89 -12.19
N ILE A 717 -7.79 12.57 -10.91
CA ILE A 717 -7.55 11.18 -10.50
C ILE A 717 -8.80 10.32 -10.76
N LEU A 718 -10.00 10.84 -10.52
CA LEU A 718 -11.25 10.16 -10.84
C LEU A 718 -11.39 9.93 -12.36
N TYR A 719 -11.05 10.92 -13.18
CA TYR A 719 -10.98 10.77 -14.64
C TYR A 719 -10.03 9.64 -15.04
N SER A 720 -8.82 9.63 -14.46
CA SER A 720 -7.82 8.58 -14.72
C SER A 720 -8.29 7.18 -14.28
N LEU A 721 -9.05 7.08 -13.18
CA LEU A 721 -9.63 5.81 -12.72
C LEU A 721 -10.68 5.26 -13.69
N TYR A 722 -11.54 6.14 -14.24
CA TYR A 722 -12.48 5.74 -15.27
C TYR A 722 -11.77 5.31 -16.56
N LYS A 723 -10.75 6.05 -17.01
CA LYS A 723 -9.92 5.65 -18.15
C LYS A 723 -9.24 4.29 -17.90
N PHE A 724 -8.79 4.02 -16.68
CA PHE A 724 -8.23 2.72 -16.30
C PHE A 724 -9.28 1.61 -16.39
N ALA A 725 -10.49 1.83 -15.84
CA ALA A 725 -11.57 0.86 -15.88
C ALA A 725 -12.03 0.56 -17.32
N GLU A 726 -12.22 1.60 -18.13
CA GLU A 726 -12.59 1.52 -19.56
C GLU A 726 -11.54 0.72 -20.36
N ALA A 727 -10.24 0.98 -20.15
CA ALA A 727 -9.16 0.27 -20.81
C ALA A 727 -9.05 -1.21 -20.35
N CYS A 728 -9.46 -1.50 -19.12
CA CYS A 728 -9.51 -2.87 -18.57
C CYS A 728 -10.80 -3.62 -18.94
N GLY A 729 -11.50 -3.25 -20.00
CA GLY A 729 -12.72 -3.90 -20.51
C GLY A 729 -13.95 -3.60 -19.65
N ASP A 730 -14.09 -2.36 -19.20
CA ASP A 730 -15.19 -1.88 -18.36
C ASP A 730 -15.27 -2.60 -16.99
N TYR A 731 -14.14 -2.87 -16.40
CA TYR A 731 -14.06 -3.43 -15.08
C TYR A 731 -13.98 -2.30 -14.04
N TYR A 732 -15.11 -2.00 -13.40
CA TYR A 732 -15.29 -0.84 -12.51
C TYR A 732 -15.06 -1.14 -11.03
N GLN A 733 -14.55 -2.32 -10.70
CA GLN A 733 -14.25 -2.69 -9.31
C GLN A 733 -12.84 -3.25 -9.21
N PHE A 734 -11.97 -2.62 -8.44
CA PHE A 734 -10.58 -3.01 -8.26
C PHE A 734 -10.08 -2.65 -6.87
N THR A 735 -8.89 -3.07 -6.52
CA THR A 735 -8.27 -2.78 -5.21
C THR A 735 -7.24 -1.66 -5.34
N LEU A 736 -6.99 -0.94 -4.24
CA LEU A 736 -5.89 0.02 -4.21
C LEU A 736 -4.53 -0.66 -4.45
N ASN A 737 -4.34 -1.88 -3.94
CA ASN A 737 -3.15 -2.68 -4.24
C ASN A 737 -2.98 -2.92 -5.74
N ARG A 738 -4.10 -3.12 -6.48
CA ARG A 738 -4.06 -3.26 -7.94
C ARG A 738 -3.55 -2.00 -8.62
N LEU A 739 -3.95 -0.82 -8.15
CA LEU A 739 -3.49 0.45 -8.70
C LEU A 739 -2.01 0.72 -8.38
N LEU A 740 -1.53 0.26 -7.21
CA LEU A 740 -0.16 0.43 -6.75
C LEU A 740 0.80 -0.61 -7.32
N ASP A 741 0.29 -1.73 -7.83
CA ASP A 741 1.10 -2.78 -8.42
C ASP A 741 1.35 -2.49 -9.90
N HIS A 742 2.43 -1.79 -10.18
CA HIS A 742 2.85 -1.42 -11.53
C HIS A 742 3.45 -2.59 -12.32
N GLU A 743 3.65 -3.73 -11.68
CA GLU A 743 4.16 -4.95 -12.29
C GLU A 743 3.06 -5.80 -12.97
N VAL A 744 1.80 -5.55 -12.66
CA VAL A 744 0.69 -6.27 -13.29
C VAL A 744 0.54 -5.82 -14.75
N ASP A 745 0.63 -6.77 -15.68
CA ASP A 745 0.33 -6.50 -17.09
C ASP A 745 -1.17 -6.18 -17.23
N SER A 746 -1.45 -4.98 -17.66
CA SER A 746 -2.80 -4.44 -17.78
C SER A 746 -2.89 -3.57 -19.01
N ASP A 747 -4.03 -3.63 -19.69
CA ASP A 747 -4.35 -2.70 -20.76
C ASP A 747 -4.57 -1.28 -20.24
N GLY A 748 -4.96 -1.15 -18.95
CA GLY A 748 -5.07 0.12 -18.25
C GLY A 748 -3.74 0.61 -17.65
N VAL A 749 -3.60 1.93 -17.54
CA VAL A 749 -2.50 2.59 -16.83
C VAL A 749 -3.08 3.25 -15.59
N SER A 750 -2.64 2.83 -14.40
CA SER A 750 -3.20 3.35 -13.15
C SER A 750 -2.78 4.79 -12.87
N PRO A 751 -3.61 5.60 -12.17
CA PRO A 751 -3.22 6.95 -11.76
C PRO A 751 -1.96 6.97 -10.89
N THR A 752 -1.71 5.94 -10.09
CA THR A 752 -0.50 5.82 -9.29
C THR A 752 0.75 5.66 -10.17
N GLN A 753 0.61 5.00 -11.31
CA GLN A 753 1.67 4.83 -12.28
C GLN A 753 1.89 6.09 -13.12
N ILE A 754 0.81 6.78 -13.50
CA ILE A 754 0.88 8.03 -14.28
C ILE A 754 1.55 9.13 -13.48
N PHE A 755 1.07 9.38 -12.25
CA PHE A 755 1.44 10.54 -11.42
C PHE A 755 2.38 10.19 -10.27
N ASN A 756 2.86 8.96 -10.21
CA ASN A 756 3.74 8.46 -9.15
C ASN A 756 3.18 8.70 -7.73
N LEU A 757 1.91 8.33 -7.52
CA LEU A 757 1.22 8.52 -6.25
C LEU A 757 1.43 7.30 -5.35
N ASP A 758 1.79 7.55 -4.10
CA ASP A 758 1.88 6.52 -3.08
C ASP A 758 0.50 6.16 -2.51
N ARG A 759 0.47 5.13 -1.64
CA ARG A 759 -0.74 4.66 -0.99
C ARG A 759 -1.44 5.75 -0.18
N ASN A 760 -0.70 6.54 0.59
CA ASN A 760 -1.27 7.53 1.51
C ASN A 760 -1.97 8.65 0.73
N ILE A 761 -1.32 9.14 -0.33
CA ILE A 761 -1.90 10.15 -1.22
C ILE A 761 -3.17 9.60 -1.87
N MET A 762 -3.13 8.37 -2.39
CA MET A 762 -4.30 7.75 -3.02
C MET A 762 -5.45 7.52 -2.04
N GLU A 763 -5.20 7.01 -0.84
CA GLU A 763 -6.23 6.82 0.17
C GLU A 763 -6.92 8.14 0.54
N LYS A 764 -6.16 9.22 0.69
CA LYS A 764 -6.70 10.57 0.97
C LYS A 764 -7.60 11.06 -0.16
N ILE A 765 -7.14 10.94 -1.40
CA ILE A 765 -7.91 11.36 -2.60
C ILE A 765 -9.18 10.54 -2.71
N LEU A 766 -9.10 9.23 -2.61
CA LEU A 766 -10.22 8.31 -2.77
C LEU A 766 -11.28 8.48 -1.67
N ASN A 767 -10.87 8.75 -0.44
CA ASN A 767 -11.78 9.10 0.65
C ASN A 767 -12.50 10.42 0.35
N GLY A 768 -11.77 11.44 -0.10
CA GLY A 768 -12.35 12.72 -0.51
C GLY A 768 -13.35 12.57 -1.66
N LEU A 769 -13.00 11.81 -2.68
CA LEU A 769 -13.89 11.52 -3.81
C LEU A 769 -15.15 10.75 -3.41
N THR A 770 -15.04 9.80 -2.49
CA THR A 770 -16.21 9.04 -1.97
C THR A 770 -17.19 9.95 -1.24
N ILE A 771 -16.69 10.98 -0.56
CA ILE A 771 -17.52 11.96 0.16
C ILE A 771 -18.14 12.97 -0.83
N ASN A 772 -17.33 13.51 -1.73
CA ASN A 772 -17.74 14.61 -2.60
C ASN A 772 -18.53 14.14 -3.85
N HIS A 773 -18.21 12.94 -4.35
CA HIS A 773 -18.79 12.39 -5.58
C HIS A 773 -19.30 10.94 -5.38
N PRO A 774 -20.20 10.68 -4.39
CA PRO A 774 -20.70 9.33 -4.09
C PRO A 774 -21.44 8.67 -5.26
N ASP A 775 -21.95 9.45 -6.21
CA ASP A 775 -22.62 8.96 -7.43
C ASP A 775 -21.61 8.39 -8.45
N PHE A 776 -20.34 8.68 -8.31
CA PHE A 776 -19.27 8.23 -9.20
C PHE A 776 -18.41 7.13 -8.59
N ILE A 777 -18.09 7.19 -7.29
CA ILE A 777 -17.11 6.32 -6.66
C ILE A 777 -17.47 6.00 -5.22
N THR A 778 -17.18 4.77 -4.83
CA THR A 778 -17.12 4.35 -3.42
C THR A 778 -15.81 3.64 -3.18
N ALA A 779 -15.01 4.14 -2.25
CA ALA A 779 -13.77 3.51 -1.84
C ALA A 779 -13.84 3.09 -0.37
N GLN A 780 -13.41 1.86 -0.06
CA GLN A 780 -13.38 1.31 1.28
C GLN A 780 -12.00 0.68 1.51
N PHE A 781 -11.29 1.17 2.52
CA PHE A 781 -9.92 0.73 2.84
C PHE A 781 -9.94 -0.13 4.10
N ASN A 782 -9.84 -1.42 3.90
CA ASN A 782 -9.64 -2.39 4.97
C ASN A 782 -8.21 -2.94 4.83
N LEU A 783 -7.60 -3.40 5.91
CA LEU A 783 -6.20 -3.86 5.92
C LEU A 783 -5.84 -4.87 4.81
N ASP A 784 -6.83 -5.52 4.23
CA ASP A 784 -6.65 -6.57 3.21
C ASP A 784 -7.69 -6.57 2.08
N LEU A 785 -8.69 -5.68 2.15
CA LEU A 785 -9.75 -5.51 1.16
C LEU A 785 -9.93 -4.02 0.86
N ASP A 786 -8.90 -3.44 0.23
CA ASP A 786 -8.98 -2.07 -0.27
C ASP A 786 -9.80 -2.08 -1.57
N THR A 787 -11.11 -1.92 -1.47
CA THR A 787 -11.99 -1.99 -2.63
C THR A 787 -12.36 -0.60 -3.11
N ILE A 788 -12.18 -0.36 -4.41
CA ILE A 788 -12.61 0.84 -5.12
C ILE A 788 -13.65 0.39 -6.13
N THR A 789 -14.85 0.95 -6.03
CA THR A 789 -15.96 0.68 -6.95
C THR A 789 -16.35 1.98 -7.62
N LEU A 790 -16.23 2.02 -8.95
CA LEU A 790 -16.75 3.09 -9.77
C LEU A 790 -18.18 2.76 -10.21
N ASN A 791 -19.00 3.79 -10.37
CA ASN A 791 -20.35 3.62 -10.92
C ASN A 791 -20.26 3.26 -12.42
N ALA A 792 -20.72 2.07 -12.78
CA ALA A 792 -20.65 1.57 -14.16
C ALA A 792 -21.60 2.30 -15.14
N ASP A 793 -22.55 3.11 -14.64
CA ASP A 793 -23.42 3.94 -15.47
C ASP A 793 -22.79 5.30 -15.83
N LYS A 794 -21.58 5.55 -15.36
CA LYS A 794 -20.78 6.76 -15.61
C LYS A 794 -19.54 6.41 -16.43
N SER A 795 -18.98 7.41 -17.07
CA SER A 795 -17.79 7.32 -17.91
C SER A 795 -16.75 8.37 -17.57
N SER A 796 -15.55 8.26 -18.15
CA SER A 796 -14.54 9.32 -18.06
C SER A 796 -15.04 10.67 -18.60
N GLU A 797 -15.94 10.67 -19.60
CA GLU A 797 -16.56 11.89 -20.13
C GLU A 797 -17.50 12.55 -19.12
N ASP A 798 -18.26 11.78 -18.32
CA ASP A 798 -19.12 12.31 -17.27
C ASP A 798 -18.28 13.00 -16.16
N VAL A 799 -17.09 12.50 -15.88
CA VAL A 799 -16.18 13.14 -14.90
C VAL A 799 -15.72 14.52 -15.35
N LEU A 800 -15.54 14.75 -16.65
CA LEU A 800 -15.18 16.07 -17.16
C LEU A 800 -16.22 17.16 -16.83
N ALA A 801 -17.46 16.79 -16.58
CA ALA A 801 -18.49 17.72 -16.14
C ALA A 801 -18.35 18.16 -14.68
N LEU A 802 -17.56 17.44 -13.86
CA LEU A 802 -17.25 17.79 -12.48
C LEU A 802 -16.11 18.81 -12.39
N LEU A 803 -15.26 18.82 -13.41
CA LEU A 803 -14.14 19.72 -13.59
C LEU A 803 -14.63 21.02 -14.24
#